data_322b72fedecd92f776239897b7499218
#
_entry.id   322b72fedecd92f776239897b7499218
#
_cell.length_a   1.000
_cell.length_b   1.000
_cell.length_c   1.000
_cell.angle_alpha   90.00
_cell.angle_beta   90.00
_cell.angle_gamma   90.00
#
_symmetry.space_group_name_H-M   'P 1'
#
loop_
_entity.id
_entity.type
_entity.pdbx_description
1 polymer ?
#
loop_
_entity_poly.entity_id
_entity_poly.type
_entity_poly.pdbx_seq_one_letter_code
_entity_poly.pdbx_strand_id
1 'polypeptide(L)'
;MKQYRTLAEALAANASDALSVTFIEGSQNEVTVTYRELQLRALRLLHVLQSRGLKPGDELIFFLRSNENFIDAFWACLFGGIVPVPVAVGISDEHRSKVFRIFARLQRPRLLTDAKSLQLLEAFAEAGGAQREYSSVRAQSLVLEDLRLGDTLGEEHPLEEDALAFIQFSSGSTREPHGVCLTHRNVLTTVVDLGNRAQYRSGDVSLSWMPLTHDLGLIGFHINMIVFGINQNIMATELFSRRPLLWLQKASAKRASLLSSPNFGLRHYLKMYRTRDDHDLDLSCIRMVMNAAEPISVGLSHEFLDTLSKHGLPRSAIYTCYGLAEASLAVSLPKPGREFEYVVTDRNSLNLEQSVRYVSASHPDAVRFAIEGPPVERCRVRIATTDGRDLGQDVIGEVQLQGANVTAGYYNDREATQELFTTDGWLHTGDLGFLHQGQVVITGRLKDIIFVNGQNFYPHDLEAVALLDDRLEIGKVAVLGVRKNDADHDDVLVCVLFRGELSDFAPIVKHVRQLITKQTGVEVTHVLPVRRIPKTTSGKVQRRLLADDYLRGEFDQVIADIGRLVAPAVEPPAEAVAHDLAALLKSIFDRIVAEKNVGAQDDFFEIGMSSLELAQIHEQIDENYPGMLDITDLFDHSTIDALAEFLRDKLGQSASADPGGRAASGGRSDRGSAGR
;
A
#
# COMPACT_ATOMS: atom_id res chain seq x y z
N MET A 1 34.95 5.37 8.32
CA MET A 1 33.86 6.29 8.66
C MET A 1 33.99 6.71 10.11
N LYS A 2 33.66 7.96 10.50
CA LYS A 2 33.57 8.37 11.89
C LYS A 2 32.48 7.53 12.58
N GLN A 3 32.77 6.97 13.74
CA GLN A 3 31.79 6.21 14.51
C GLN A 3 31.15 7.19 15.50
N TYR A 4 29.83 7.42 15.35
CA TYR A 4 29.03 8.23 16.23
C TYR A 4 28.28 7.32 17.22
N ARG A 5 28.08 7.79 18.45
CA ARG A 5 27.26 7.09 19.46
C ARG A 5 25.83 7.56 19.43
N THR A 6 25.60 8.84 19.10
CA THR A 6 24.28 9.44 19.02
C THR A 6 24.06 10.20 17.70
N LEU A 7 22.82 10.45 17.35
CA LEU A 7 22.48 11.28 16.19
C LEU A 7 22.91 12.73 16.39
N ALA A 8 22.83 13.25 17.61
CA ALA A 8 23.28 14.60 17.95
C ALA A 8 24.79 14.75 17.69
N GLU A 9 25.63 13.77 18.10
CA GLU A 9 27.07 13.74 17.76
C GLU A 9 27.30 13.77 16.24
N ALA A 10 26.47 13.07 15.44
CA ALA A 10 26.63 13.05 14.01
C ALA A 10 26.38 14.43 13.37
N LEU A 11 25.35 15.16 13.79
CA LEU A 11 25.12 16.53 13.32
C LEU A 11 26.23 17.47 13.79
N ALA A 12 26.61 17.43 15.06
CA ALA A 12 27.66 18.28 15.61
C ALA A 12 28.99 18.08 14.87
N ALA A 13 29.36 16.84 14.56
CA ALA A 13 30.60 16.50 13.85
C ALA A 13 30.62 16.93 12.37
N ASN A 14 29.44 17.09 11.74
CA ASN A 14 29.27 17.52 10.35
C ASN A 14 28.74 18.98 10.23
N ALA A 15 28.62 19.72 11.36
CA ALA A 15 28.19 21.09 11.39
C ALA A 15 29.24 22.00 10.71
N SER A 16 29.02 22.29 9.43
CA SER A 16 29.89 23.11 8.60
C SER A 16 29.09 24.04 7.72
N ASP A 17 29.74 25.07 7.17
CA ASP A 17 29.11 25.98 6.21
C ASP A 17 29.17 25.44 4.76
N ALA A 18 29.90 24.34 4.53
CA ALA A 18 30.00 23.66 3.24
C ALA A 18 28.89 22.65 2.98
N LEU A 19 28.21 22.20 4.02
CA LEU A 19 27.11 21.23 3.95
C LEU A 19 25.78 21.96 4.25
N SER A 20 24.73 21.60 3.53
CA SER A 20 23.46 22.31 3.65
C SER A 20 22.25 21.40 3.42
N VAL A 21 21.12 21.83 3.96
CA VAL A 21 19.78 21.40 3.60
C VAL A 21 19.05 22.55 2.90
N THR A 22 18.47 22.26 1.74
CA THR A 22 17.62 23.19 1.00
C THR A 22 16.17 22.71 1.05
N PHE A 23 15.29 23.52 1.60
CA PHE A 23 13.86 23.31 1.63
C PHE A 23 13.23 23.90 0.37
N ILE A 24 12.53 23.06 -0.41
CA ILE A 24 11.90 23.43 -1.68
C ILE A 24 10.38 23.52 -1.45
N GLU A 25 9.87 24.75 -1.36
CA GLU A 25 8.45 25.05 -1.12
C GLU A 25 7.74 25.53 -2.41
N GLY A 26 8.49 25.75 -3.50
CA GLY A 26 7.97 26.18 -4.78
C GLY A 26 9.01 26.13 -5.90
N SER A 27 8.63 26.58 -7.10
CA SER A 27 9.58 26.62 -8.23
C SER A 27 10.74 27.60 -8.01
N GLN A 28 10.48 28.70 -7.30
CA GLN A 28 11.46 29.74 -6.97
C GLN A 28 11.56 30.00 -5.46
N ASN A 29 10.74 29.34 -4.65
CA ASN A 29 10.74 29.49 -3.21
C ASN A 29 11.57 28.37 -2.59
N GLU A 30 12.82 28.68 -2.22
CA GLU A 30 13.77 27.78 -1.59
C GLU A 30 14.45 28.47 -0.41
N VAL A 31 14.63 27.75 0.67
CA VAL A 31 15.39 28.18 1.83
C VAL A 31 16.55 27.23 2.03
N THR A 32 17.78 27.73 2.02
CA THR A 32 18.98 26.93 2.26
C THR A 32 19.56 27.28 3.62
N VAL A 33 19.80 26.24 4.42
CA VAL A 33 20.34 26.32 5.78
C VAL A 33 21.60 25.45 5.83
N THR A 34 22.74 26.01 6.29
CA THR A 34 23.94 25.19 6.47
C THR A 34 23.79 24.26 7.66
N TYR A 35 24.55 23.17 7.72
CA TYR A 35 24.47 22.25 8.87
C TYR A 35 24.92 22.91 10.17
N ARG A 36 25.82 23.90 10.08
CA ARG A 36 26.20 24.76 11.23
C ARG A 36 25.01 25.59 11.70
N GLU A 37 24.32 26.25 10.77
CA GLU A 37 23.13 27.05 11.11
C GLU A 37 21.99 26.18 11.61
N LEU A 38 21.80 24.98 11.05
CA LEU A 38 20.81 24.00 11.53
C LEU A 38 21.08 23.64 13.01
N GLN A 39 22.34 23.36 13.37
CA GLN A 39 22.70 23.07 14.77
C GLN A 39 22.38 24.27 15.68
N LEU A 40 22.74 25.48 15.27
CA LEU A 40 22.47 26.68 16.08
C LEU A 40 20.98 26.94 16.24
N ARG A 41 20.19 26.78 15.18
CA ARG A 41 18.72 26.93 15.21
C ARG A 41 18.10 25.91 16.14
N ALA A 42 18.52 24.64 16.05
CA ALA A 42 18.09 23.58 16.94
C ALA A 42 18.39 23.88 18.41
N LEU A 43 19.59 24.36 18.72
CA LEU A 43 19.97 24.72 20.10
C LEU A 43 19.22 25.94 20.63
N ARG A 44 18.94 26.96 19.78
CA ARG A 44 18.06 28.09 20.15
C ARG A 44 16.64 27.62 20.46
N LEU A 45 16.09 26.74 19.63
CA LEU A 45 14.77 26.17 19.87
C LEU A 45 14.77 25.29 21.13
N LEU A 46 15.83 24.54 21.37
CA LEU A 46 15.99 23.77 22.60
C LEU A 46 15.87 24.64 23.84
N HIS A 47 16.56 25.81 23.86
CA HIS A 47 16.43 26.78 24.97
C HIS A 47 14.97 27.16 25.23
N VAL A 48 14.22 27.45 24.16
CA VAL A 48 12.81 27.79 24.30
C VAL A 48 12.00 26.62 24.83
N LEU A 49 12.22 25.38 24.32
CA LEU A 49 11.53 24.20 24.81
C LEU A 49 11.81 23.97 26.30
N GLN A 50 13.06 24.09 26.73
CA GLN A 50 13.47 23.98 28.14
C GLN A 50 12.84 25.06 29.01
N SER A 51 12.78 26.32 28.53
CA SER A 51 12.11 27.42 29.23
C SER A 51 10.61 27.20 29.40
N ARG A 52 9.98 26.39 28.52
CA ARG A 52 8.58 25.96 28.60
C ARG A 52 8.39 24.68 29.42
N GLY A 53 9.46 24.23 30.11
CA GLY A 53 9.45 23.15 31.08
C GLY A 53 9.66 21.75 30.53
N LEU A 54 10.05 21.59 29.23
CA LEU A 54 10.39 20.29 28.69
C LEU A 54 11.72 19.81 29.28
N LYS A 55 11.79 18.53 29.60
CA LYS A 55 12.92 17.85 30.22
C LYS A 55 13.35 16.63 29.40
N PRO A 56 14.56 16.10 29.62
CA PRO A 56 14.95 14.83 29.05
C PRO A 56 13.91 13.73 29.35
N GLY A 57 13.55 12.96 28.30
CA GLY A 57 12.55 11.91 28.37
C GLY A 57 11.09 12.35 28.25
N ASP A 58 10.80 13.65 28.09
CA ASP A 58 9.45 14.10 27.70
C ASP A 58 9.21 13.83 26.22
N GLU A 59 7.97 13.46 25.85
CA GLU A 59 7.62 13.19 24.47
C GLU A 59 7.04 14.45 23.80
N LEU A 60 7.59 14.83 22.64
CA LEU A 60 7.13 15.97 21.87
C LEU A 60 6.56 15.52 20.53
N ILE A 61 5.23 15.56 20.42
CA ILE A 61 4.52 15.27 19.18
C ILE A 61 4.74 16.41 18.19
N PHE A 62 5.16 16.11 16.98
CA PHE A 62 5.25 17.06 15.88
C PHE A 62 4.04 16.95 14.98
N PHE A 63 3.17 17.95 15.04
CA PHE A 63 2.05 18.11 14.13
C PHE A 63 2.26 19.38 13.30
N LEU A 64 3.30 19.33 12.44
CA LEU A 64 3.90 20.47 11.72
C LEU A 64 3.82 20.24 10.22
N ARG A 65 3.46 21.29 9.47
CA ARG A 65 3.41 21.27 8.00
C ARG A 65 4.73 21.68 7.35
N SER A 66 5.49 22.55 7.99
CA SER A 66 6.78 23.01 7.48
C SER A 66 7.87 21.98 7.75
N ASN A 67 8.55 21.51 6.69
CA ASN A 67 9.71 20.64 6.80
C ASN A 67 10.86 21.32 7.56
N GLU A 68 11.04 22.63 7.40
CA GLU A 68 12.05 23.42 8.08
C GLU A 68 11.83 23.40 9.60
N ASN A 69 10.62 23.77 10.05
CA ASN A 69 10.27 23.75 11.48
C ASN A 69 10.32 22.34 12.08
N PHE A 70 9.93 21.34 11.28
CA PHE A 70 10.03 19.93 11.71
C PHE A 70 11.48 19.54 12.01
N ILE A 71 12.38 19.86 11.10
CA ILE A 71 13.81 19.52 11.24
C ILE A 71 14.46 20.25 12.39
N ASP A 72 14.20 21.56 12.56
CA ASP A 72 14.68 22.34 13.70
C ASP A 72 14.22 21.70 15.03
N ALA A 73 12.94 21.34 15.13
CA ALA A 73 12.37 20.72 16.31
C ALA A 73 12.95 19.31 16.57
N PHE A 74 13.14 18.52 15.50
CA PHE A 74 13.70 17.18 15.61
C PHE A 74 15.10 17.21 16.22
N TRP A 75 15.98 18.07 15.71
CA TRP A 75 17.34 18.20 16.23
C TRP A 75 17.38 18.86 17.60
N ALA A 76 16.50 19.82 17.89
CA ALA A 76 16.37 20.38 19.23
C ALA A 76 16.04 19.31 20.27
N CYS A 77 15.13 18.41 19.95
CA CYS A 77 14.79 17.28 20.82
C CYS A 77 16.00 16.35 21.04
N LEU A 78 16.70 15.98 19.96
CA LEU A 78 17.85 15.07 20.05
C LEU A 78 18.99 15.66 20.88
N PHE A 79 19.25 16.97 20.80
CA PHE A 79 20.24 17.63 21.65
C PHE A 79 19.79 17.68 23.12
N GLY A 80 18.50 17.86 23.37
CA GLY A 80 17.94 18.01 24.71
C GLY A 80 17.52 16.73 25.40
N GLY A 81 17.67 15.56 24.76
CA GLY A 81 17.16 14.28 25.28
C GLY A 81 15.63 14.20 25.34
N ILE A 82 14.93 15.09 24.66
CA ILE A 82 13.48 15.04 24.47
C ILE A 82 13.18 14.03 23.38
N VAL A 83 12.09 13.26 23.49
CA VAL A 83 11.74 12.20 22.54
C VAL A 83 10.82 12.75 21.46
N PRO A 84 11.28 12.92 20.20
CA PRO A 84 10.42 13.32 19.10
C PRO A 84 9.39 12.25 18.76
N VAL A 85 8.17 12.68 18.46
CA VAL A 85 7.08 11.83 18.01
C VAL A 85 6.50 12.42 16.71
N PRO A 86 7.06 12.09 15.55
CA PRO A 86 6.60 12.59 14.25
C PRO A 86 5.19 12.10 13.92
N VAL A 87 4.25 13.02 13.62
CA VAL A 87 2.89 12.71 13.22
C VAL A 87 2.51 13.51 11.97
N ALA A 88 1.99 12.83 10.97
CA ALA A 88 1.64 13.47 9.70
C ALA A 88 0.42 14.39 9.83
N VAL A 89 0.51 15.60 9.29
CA VAL A 89 -0.60 16.53 9.13
C VAL A 89 -1.34 16.18 7.84
N GLY A 90 -2.28 15.25 7.93
CA GLY A 90 -3.10 14.88 6.78
C GLY A 90 -4.40 15.69 6.70
N ILE A 91 -5.09 15.56 5.57
CA ILE A 91 -6.35 16.28 5.28
C ILE A 91 -7.60 15.56 5.80
N SER A 92 -7.51 14.28 6.19
CA SER A 92 -8.66 13.48 6.63
C SER A 92 -8.86 13.53 8.15
N ASP A 93 -10.10 13.26 8.58
CA ASP A 93 -10.46 13.17 10.00
C ASP A 93 -9.71 12.04 10.73
N GLU A 94 -9.35 10.97 10.01
CA GLU A 94 -8.54 9.89 10.56
C GLU A 94 -7.15 10.38 11.01
N HIS A 95 -6.50 11.26 10.23
CA HIS A 95 -5.22 11.84 10.61
C HIS A 95 -5.35 12.70 11.88
N ARG A 96 -6.46 13.45 12.03
CA ARG A 96 -6.73 14.25 13.22
C ARG A 96 -7.03 13.38 14.44
N SER A 97 -7.88 12.37 14.26
CA SER A 97 -8.17 11.37 15.31
C SER A 97 -6.90 10.65 15.78
N LYS A 98 -5.96 10.36 14.85
CA LYS A 98 -4.67 9.73 15.19
C LYS A 98 -3.85 10.56 16.17
N VAL A 99 -3.85 11.89 16.09
CA VAL A 99 -3.15 12.77 17.04
C VAL A 99 -3.66 12.53 18.46
N PHE A 100 -5.00 12.51 18.67
CA PHE A 100 -5.60 12.29 19.99
C PHE A 100 -5.27 10.89 20.54
N ARG A 101 -5.32 9.86 19.69
CA ARG A 101 -4.97 8.49 20.07
C ARG A 101 -3.51 8.36 20.46
N ILE A 102 -2.59 8.98 19.70
CA ILE A 102 -1.17 8.99 20.04
C ILE A 102 -0.94 9.75 21.34
N PHE A 103 -1.54 10.94 21.49
CA PHE A 103 -1.40 11.74 22.70
C PHE A 103 -1.83 10.97 23.96
N ALA A 104 -2.92 10.20 23.87
CA ALA A 104 -3.41 9.39 24.98
C ALA A 104 -2.52 8.18 25.34
N ARG A 105 -1.66 7.71 24.39
CA ARG A 105 -0.74 6.58 24.62
C ARG A 105 0.60 6.98 25.23
N LEU A 106 0.98 8.25 25.13
CA LEU A 106 2.24 8.76 25.65
C LEU A 106 2.13 9.07 27.15
N GLN A 107 3.27 9.08 27.84
CA GLN A 107 3.30 9.27 29.31
C GLN A 107 3.29 10.74 29.71
N ARG A 108 4.09 11.57 29.03
CA ARG A 108 4.23 13.01 29.29
C ARG A 108 4.17 13.83 28.00
N PRO A 109 3.09 13.66 27.22
CA PRO A 109 3.01 14.21 25.88
C PRO A 109 2.92 15.74 25.90
N ARG A 110 3.70 16.35 25.01
CA ARG A 110 3.53 17.74 24.59
C ARG A 110 3.29 17.75 23.09
N LEU A 111 2.57 18.74 22.59
CA LEU A 111 2.31 18.92 21.17
C LEU A 111 3.03 20.18 20.69
N LEU A 112 3.88 20.08 19.67
CA LEU A 112 4.40 21.21 18.91
C LEU A 112 3.63 21.29 17.58
N THR A 113 3.00 22.44 17.33
CA THR A 113 2.13 22.62 16.17
C THR A 113 2.14 24.07 15.68
N ASP A 114 1.65 24.33 14.48
CA ASP A 114 1.35 25.66 13.97
C ASP A 114 -0.12 26.06 14.28
N ALA A 115 -0.40 27.36 14.31
CA ALA A 115 -1.73 27.90 14.65
C ALA A 115 -2.84 27.32 13.75
N LYS A 116 -2.58 27.17 12.46
CA LYS A 116 -3.54 26.63 11.50
C LYS A 116 -3.82 25.15 11.72
N SER A 117 -2.79 24.35 12.03
CA SER A 117 -2.96 22.92 12.36
C SER A 117 -3.74 22.75 13.67
N LEU A 118 -3.52 23.62 14.65
CA LEU A 118 -4.28 23.61 15.90
C LEU A 118 -5.76 23.93 15.68
N GLN A 119 -6.09 24.94 14.86
CA GLN A 119 -7.46 25.27 14.46
C GLN A 119 -8.17 24.07 13.77
N LEU A 120 -7.44 23.32 12.92
CA LEU A 120 -8.00 22.13 12.29
C LEU A 120 -8.32 21.02 13.27
N LEU A 121 -7.51 20.84 14.34
CA LEU A 121 -7.82 19.91 15.42
C LEU A 121 -9.04 20.36 16.24
N GLU A 122 -9.17 21.66 16.51
CA GLU A 122 -10.32 22.25 17.19
C GLU A 122 -11.61 22.00 16.41
N ALA A 123 -11.66 22.39 15.15
CA ALA A 123 -12.82 22.19 14.28
C ALA A 123 -13.21 20.70 14.16
N PHE A 124 -12.22 19.80 14.09
CA PHE A 124 -12.48 18.36 14.09
C PHE A 124 -13.09 17.87 15.41
N ALA A 125 -12.57 18.36 16.54
CA ALA A 125 -13.10 17.99 17.87
C ALA A 125 -14.53 18.51 18.09
N GLU A 126 -14.85 19.72 17.60
CA GLU A 126 -16.19 20.29 17.62
C GLU A 126 -17.18 19.45 16.81
N ALA A 127 -16.81 19.08 15.59
CA ALA A 127 -17.66 18.28 14.70
C ALA A 127 -17.86 16.84 15.17
N GLY A 128 -16.83 16.25 15.80
CA GLY A 128 -16.81 14.85 16.23
C GLY A 128 -17.11 14.59 17.70
N GLY A 129 -17.42 15.63 18.51
CA GLY A 129 -17.69 15.50 19.94
C GLY A 129 -16.47 15.15 20.80
N ALA A 130 -15.25 15.40 20.33
CA ALA A 130 -13.97 15.09 21.00
C ALA A 130 -13.38 16.29 21.77
N GLN A 131 -14.23 17.15 22.33
CA GLN A 131 -13.84 18.39 23.00
C GLN A 131 -12.96 18.17 24.25
N ARG A 132 -13.19 17.06 24.96
CA ARG A 132 -12.42 16.72 26.15
C ARG A 132 -10.98 16.36 25.78
N GLU A 133 -10.80 15.55 24.75
CA GLU A 133 -9.50 15.15 24.20
C GLU A 133 -8.76 16.38 23.68
N TYR A 134 -9.44 17.22 22.89
CA TYR A 134 -8.87 18.48 22.41
C TYR A 134 -8.42 19.39 23.56
N SER A 135 -9.22 19.58 24.61
CA SER A 135 -8.85 20.40 25.75
C SER A 135 -7.57 19.92 26.42
N SER A 136 -7.40 18.59 26.54
CA SER A 136 -6.19 17.97 27.08
C SER A 136 -4.97 18.24 26.19
N VAL A 137 -5.12 18.06 24.89
CA VAL A 137 -4.07 18.31 23.89
C VAL A 137 -3.71 19.80 23.87
N ARG A 138 -4.72 20.70 23.85
CA ARG A 138 -4.53 22.16 23.81
C ARG A 138 -3.76 22.68 25.02
N ALA A 139 -4.04 22.15 26.21
CA ALA A 139 -3.34 22.55 27.45
C ALA A 139 -1.85 22.20 27.43
N GLN A 140 -1.45 21.22 26.64
CA GLN A 140 -0.05 20.77 26.49
C GLN A 140 0.57 21.20 25.14
N SER A 141 -0.10 22.08 24.37
CA SER A 141 0.35 22.52 23.07
C SER A 141 1.31 23.70 23.17
N LEU A 142 2.35 23.64 22.35
CA LEU A 142 3.27 24.73 22.03
C LEU A 142 2.98 25.16 20.57
N VAL A 143 2.56 26.41 20.40
CA VAL A 143 2.27 26.95 19.06
C VAL A 143 3.50 27.69 18.57
N LEU A 144 3.99 27.37 17.38
CA LEU A 144 5.24 27.92 16.83
C LEU A 144 5.25 29.44 16.79
N GLU A 145 4.11 30.05 16.42
CA GLU A 145 3.97 31.50 16.30
C GLU A 145 4.08 32.21 17.65
N ASP A 146 3.89 31.50 18.78
CA ASP A 146 4.03 32.01 20.14
C ASP A 146 5.47 31.81 20.69
N LEU A 147 6.32 31.09 19.95
CA LEU A 147 7.70 30.85 20.37
C LEU A 147 8.62 31.96 19.85
N ARG A 148 9.25 32.67 20.78
CA ARG A 148 10.23 33.69 20.43
C ARG A 148 11.64 33.10 20.56
N LEU A 149 12.28 32.88 19.42
CA LEU A 149 13.66 32.44 19.39
C LEU A 149 14.59 33.64 19.66
N GLY A 150 15.42 33.54 20.68
CA GLY A 150 16.53 34.46 21.00
C GLY A 150 17.86 33.86 20.56
N ASP A 151 18.94 34.50 20.99
CA ASP A 151 20.31 34.01 20.71
C ASP A 151 20.85 33.02 21.75
N THR A 152 20.12 32.81 22.84
CA THR A 152 20.53 31.89 23.92
C THR A 152 20.37 30.44 23.42
N LEU A 153 21.40 29.65 23.67
CA LEU A 153 21.42 28.24 23.32
C LEU A 153 20.89 27.39 24.50
N GLY A 154 20.19 26.32 24.21
CA GLY A 154 19.75 25.36 25.20
C GLY A 154 20.90 24.47 25.70
N GLU A 155 20.69 23.85 26.84
CA GLU A 155 21.63 22.91 27.43
C GLU A 155 21.49 21.53 26.79
N GLU A 156 22.58 21.04 26.22
CA GLU A 156 22.62 19.70 25.64
C GLU A 156 22.57 18.65 26.77
N HIS A 157 21.80 17.58 26.50
CA HIS A 157 21.72 16.45 27.45
C HIS A 157 22.58 15.29 26.93
N PRO A 158 23.54 14.77 27.71
CA PRO A 158 24.34 13.63 27.31
C PRO A 158 23.48 12.37 27.22
N LEU A 159 23.57 11.67 26.10
CA LEU A 159 22.80 10.47 25.78
C LEU A 159 23.71 9.29 25.49
N GLU A 160 23.27 8.10 25.91
CA GLU A 160 23.88 6.83 25.53
C GLU A 160 23.29 6.32 24.22
N GLU A 161 24.01 5.46 23.51
CA GLU A 161 23.58 4.93 22.20
C GLU A 161 22.31 4.11 22.26
N ASP A 162 21.98 3.50 23.41
CA ASP A 162 20.75 2.75 23.64
C ASP A 162 19.58 3.62 24.14
N ALA A 163 19.81 4.93 24.34
CA ALA A 163 18.72 5.86 24.62
C ALA A 163 17.74 5.94 23.46
N LEU A 164 16.46 6.12 23.79
CA LEU A 164 15.39 6.31 22.80
C LEU A 164 15.65 7.59 22.01
N ALA A 165 15.85 7.47 20.71
CA ALA A 165 16.05 8.60 19.82
C ALA A 165 14.73 9.24 19.43
N PHE A 166 13.75 8.44 19.01
CA PHE A 166 12.39 8.90 18.71
C PHE A 166 11.40 7.72 18.63
N ILE A 167 10.11 8.04 18.60
CA ILE A 167 9.03 7.07 18.43
C ILE A 167 8.38 7.29 17.07
N GLN A 168 8.48 6.28 16.19
CA GLN A 168 7.88 6.30 14.87
C GLN A 168 6.54 5.58 14.90
N PHE A 169 5.42 6.32 14.92
CA PHE A 169 4.11 5.69 14.85
C PHE A 169 3.84 5.14 13.44
N SER A 170 3.70 3.82 13.35
CA SER A 170 3.41 3.14 12.09
C SER A 170 2.08 3.63 11.52
N SER A 171 1.99 3.65 10.19
CA SER A 171 0.74 3.93 9.48
C SER A 171 -0.21 2.75 9.49
N GLY A 172 0.09 1.69 10.24
CA GLY A 172 -0.49 0.37 10.33
C GLY A 172 -1.84 0.12 9.66
N SER A 173 -2.03 -1.10 9.16
CA SER A 173 -3.32 -1.59 8.67
C SER A 173 -4.35 -1.80 9.80
N THR A 174 -3.92 -1.67 11.07
CA THR A 174 -4.76 -1.79 12.28
C THR A 174 -5.38 -0.45 12.65
N ARG A 175 -6.55 -0.45 13.30
CA ARG A 175 -7.21 0.78 13.80
C ARG A 175 -6.36 1.54 14.82
N GLU A 176 -5.49 0.83 15.55
CA GLU A 176 -4.64 1.38 16.59
C GLU A 176 -3.21 1.61 16.08
N PRO A 177 -2.66 2.82 16.21
CA PRO A 177 -1.29 3.10 15.81
C PRO A 177 -0.32 2.54 16.85
N HIS A 178 0.69 1.75 16.40
CA HIS A 178 1.79 1.28 17.25
C HIS A 178 2.98 2.23 17.12
N GLY A 179 3.54 2.64 18.24
CA GLY A 179 4.73 3.51 18.29
C GLY A 179 6.02 2.67 18.32
N VAL A 180 6.71 2.57 17.20
CA VAL A 180 7.99 1.85 17.11
C VAL A 180 9.04 2.63 17.88
N CYS A 181 9.68 2.00 18.89
CA CYS A 181 10.75 2.59 19.67
C CYS A 181 12.08 2.47 18.93
N LEU A 182 12.70 3.59 18.56
CA LEU A 182 13.99 3.60 17.88
C LEU A 182 15.06 4.26 18.73
N THR A 183 16.10 3.50 19.06
CA THR A 183 17.28 4.01 19.79
C THR A 183 18.26 4.66 18.82
N HIS A 184 19.20 5.46 19.35
CA HIS A 184 20.30 6.00 18.53
C HIS A 184 21.10 4.87 17.87
N ARG A 185 21.35 3.76 18.57
CA ARG A 185 22.01 2.56 18.02
C ARG A 185 21.26 1.96 16.85
N ASN A 186 19.93 1.77 16.98
CA ASN A 186 19.13 1.20 15.89
C ASN A 186 19.24 2.04 14.62
N VAL A 187 19.04 3.35 14.75
CA VAL A 187 19.06 4.29 13.63
C VAL A 187 20.44 4.43 13.02
N LEU A 188 21.50 4.59 13.83
CA LEU A 188 22.87 4.68 13.31
C LEU A 188 23.32 3.37 12.64
N THR A 189 22.87 2.21 13.15
CA THR A 189 23.15 0.92 12.51
C THR A 189 22.58 0.87 11.10
N THR A 190 21.28 1.15 10.94
CA THR A 190 20.64 1.10 9.62
C THR A 190 21.21 2.14 8.67
N VAL A 191 21.48 3.36 9.14
CA VAL A 191 22.04 4.46 8.35
C VAL A 191 23.42 4.12 7.80
N VAL A 192 24.31 3.58 8.65
CA VAL A 192 25.66 3.18 8.27
C VAL A 192 25.63 2.02 7.27
N ASP A 193 24.81 1.00 7.50
CA ASP A 193 24.68 -0.15 6.60
C ASP A 193 24.13 0.26 5.25
N LEU A 194 23.09 1.09 5.23
CA LEU A 194 22.50 1.62 4.01
C LEU A 194 23.53 2.42 3.22
N GLY A 195 24.18 3.41 3.83
CA GLY A 195 25.10 4.29 3.12
C GLY A 195 26.35 3.56 2.61
N ASN A 196 26.86 2.57 3.35
CA ASN A 196 27.95 1.71 2.89
C ASN A 196 27.53 0.84 1.71
N ARG A 197 26.36 0.19 1.79
CA ARG A 197 25.83 -0.64 0.71
C ARG A 197 25.50 0.18 -0.53
N ALA A 198 24.88 1.33 -0.37
CA ALA A 198 24.54 2.30 -1.43
C ALA A 198 25.78 3.05 -1.97
N GLN A 199 26.96 2.85 -1.32
CA GLN A 199 28.22 3.48 -1.69
C GLN A 199 28.09 5.01 -1.80
N TYR A 200 27.59 5.66 -0.75
CA TYR A 200 27.49 7.12 -0.71
C TYR A 200 28.86 7.76 -0.80
N ARG A 201 28.95 8.87 -1.55
CA ARG A 201 30.20 9.51 -1.94
C ARG A 201 30.20 10.97 -1.50
N SER A 202 31.37 11.48 -1.22
CA SER A 202 31.58 12.93 -1.15
C SER A 202 31.22 13.55 -2.50
N GLY A 203 30.38 14.56 -2.49
CA GLY A 203 29.85 15.21 -3.70
C GLY A 203 28.50 14.67 -4.18
N ASP A 204 27.96 13.58 -3.59
CA ASP A 204 26.56 13.25 -3.78
C ASP A 204 25.66 14.41 -3.30
N VAL A 205 24.52 14.56 -3.95
CA VAL A 205 23.46 15.51 -3.57
C VAL A 205 22.15 14.73 -3.55
N SER A 206 21.41 14.81 -2.47
CA SER A 206 20.09 14.17 -2.41
C SER A 206 18.96 15.13 -2.74
N LEU A 207 17.86 14.58 -3.27
CA LEU A 207 16.57 15.25 -3.40
C LEU A 207 15.46 14.26 -3.09
N SER A 208 14.68 14.56 -2.05
CA SER A 208 13.55 13.74 -1.62
C SER A 208 12.31 14.58 -1.42
N TRP A 209 11.15 14.04 -1.80
CA TRP A 209 9.82 14.57 -1.49
C TRP A 209 9.06 13.68 -0.51
N MET A 210 9.73 12.64 0.00
CA MET A 210 9.14 11.74 0.99
C MET A 210 8.85 12.50 2.29
N PRO A 211 7.68 12.26 2.91
CA PRO A 211 7.34 12.93 4.17
C PRO A 211 8.39 12.63 5.27
N LEU A 212 8.75 13.63 6.04
CA LEU A 212 9.63 13.47 7.22
C LEU A 212 8.96 12.69 8.37
N THR A 213 7.67 12.46 8.28
CA THR A 213 6.93 11.58 9.20
C THR A 213 6.98 10.10 8.79
N HIS A 214 7.69 9.78 7.71
CA HIS A 214 7.95 8.43 7.22
C HIS A 214 9.43 8.11 7.34
N ASP A 215 9.77 6.85 7.69
CA ASP A 215 11.14 6.36 7.88
C ASP A 215 12.05 6.64 6.66
N LEU A 216 11.57 6.38 5.44
CA LEU A 216 12.33 6.66 4.21
C LEU A 216 12.68 8.15 4.08
N GLY A 217 11.76 9.07 4.40
CA GLY A 217 12.03 10.51 4.36
C GLY A 217 12.95 10.97 5.48
N LEU A 218 12.66 10.59 6.73
CA LEU A 218 13.42 11.04 7.90
C LEU A 218 14.76 10.31 8.01
N ILE A 219 14.75 8.99 8.03
CA ILE A 219 15.99 8.20 8.25
C ILE A 219 16.76 8.10 6.93
N GLY A 220 16.10 7.69 5.84
CA GLY A 220 16.75 7.42 4.56
C GLY A 220 17.31 8.64 3.85
N PHE A 221 16.61 9.80 3.91
CA PHE A 221 16.95 10.98 3.14
C PHE A 221 17.20 12.27 3.94
N HIS A 222 17.09 12.23 5.27
CA HIS A 222 17.56 13.33 6.12
C HIS A 222 18.67 12.90 7.05
N ILE A 223 18.42 12.00 8.00
CA ILE A 223 19.45 11.57 8.99
C ILE A 223 20.65 10.96 8.26
N ASN A 224 20.43 10.15 7.25
CA ASN A 224 21.48 9.50 6.48
C ASN A 224 22.39 10.54 5.80
N MET A 225 21.80 11.59 5.23
CA MET A 225 22.58 12.67 4.61
C MET A 225 23.43 13.43 5.62
N ILE A 226 22.91 13.65 6.83
CA ILE A 226 23.69 14.25 7.93
C ILE A 226 24.89 13.37 8.30
N VAL A 227 24.66 12.07 8.52
CA VAL A 227 25.71 11.12 8.96
C VAL A 227 26.83 10.99 7.92
N PHE A 228 26.49 11.04 6.62
CA PHE A 228 27.47 10.90 5.53
C PHE A 228 28.04 12.24 5.05
N GLY A 229 27.58 13.39 5.57
CA GLY A 229 28.02 14.72 5.15
C GLY A 229 27.67 15.02 3.69
N ILE A 230 26.39 14.81 3.31
CA ILE A 230 25.88 15.00 1.96
C ILE A 230 24.93 16.20 1.94
N ASN A 231 25.04 17.04 0.92
CA ASN A 231 24.08 18.12 0.68
C ASN A 231 22.73 17.57 0.32
N GLN A 232 21.68 18.11 0.93
CA GLN A 232 20.33 17.58 0.76
C GLN A 232 19.32 18.64 0.32
N ASN A 233 18.35 18.21 -0.49
CA ASN A 233 17.21 19.01 -0.90
C ASN A 233 15.94 18.26 -0.46
N ILE A 234 15.08 18.94 0.26
CA ILE A 234 13.81 18.41 0.77
C ILE A 234 12.67 19.21 0.14
N MET A 235 11.93 18.54 -0.72
CA MET A 235 10.74 19.10 -1.37
C MET A 235 9.51 18.78 -0.53
N ALA A 236 8.62 19.75 -0.34
CA ALA A 236 7.35 19.49 0.32
C ALA A 236 6.52 18.44 -0.44
N THR A 237 5.97 17.44 0.29
CA THR A 237 5.20 16.34 -0.30
C THR A 237 3.97 16.85 -1.06
N GLU A 238 3.30 17.88 -0.54
CA GLU A 238 2.15 18.51 -1.19
C GLU A 238 2.54 19.24 -2.48
N LEU A 239 3.77 19.77 -2.54
CA LEU A 239 4.31 20.39 -3.75
C LEU A 239 4.52 19.34 -4.85
N PHE A 240 5.14 18.20 -4.50
CA PHE A 240 5.26 17.08 -5.42
C PHE A 240 3.89 16.59 -5.91
N SER A 241 2.93 16.42 -5.01
CA SER A 241 1.58 15.92 -5.35
C SER A 241 0.86 16.85 -6.34
N ARG A 242 1.05 18.18 -6.22
CA ARG A 242 0.43 19.16 -7.11
C ARG A 242 1.23 19.43 -8.38
N ARG A 243 2.56 19.31 -8.32
CA ARG A 243 3.49 19.67 -9.39
C ARG A 243 4.60 18.64 -9.54
N PRO A 244 4.29 17.37 -9.89
CA PRO A 244 5.27 16.28 -9.90
C PRO A 244 6.44 16.51 -10.85
N LEU A 245 6.25 17.23 -11.96
CA LEU A 245 7.31 17.55 -12.91
C LEU A 245 8.45 18.36 -12.29
N LEU A 246 8.14 19.17 -11.27
CA LEU A 246 9.14 19.95 -10.55
C LEU A 246 10.21 19.09 -9.88
N TRP A 247 9.89 17.86 -9.50
CA TRP A 247 10.84 16.94 -8.87
C TRP A 247 12.09 16.71 -9.73
N LEU A 248 11.94 16.20 -10.97
CA LEU A 248 13.09 15.95 -11.83
C LEU A 248 13.67 17.24 -12.46
N GLN A 249 12.89 18.31 -12.61
CA GLN A 249 13.42 19.62 -12.95
C GLN A 249 14.40 20.12 -11.86
N LYS A 250 14.04 19.97 -10.59
CA LYS A 250 14.94 20.32 -9.47
C LYS A 250 16.11 19.34 -9.37
N ALA A 251 15.91 18.05 -9.62
CA ALA A 251 16.99 17.06 -9.66
C ALA A 251 18.04 17.43 -10.72
N SER A 252 17.60 17.79 -11.93
CA SER A 252 18.45 18.27 -13.02
C SER A 252 19.21 19.55 -12.63
N ALA A 253 18.48 20.58 -12.17
CA ALA A 253 19.07 21.87 -11.82
C ALA A 253 20.06 21.80 -10.64
N LYS A 254 19.77 20.99 -9.63
CA LYS A 254 20.61 20.78 -8.43
C LYS A 254 21.69 19.72 -8.62
N ARG A 255 21.73 19.06 -9.77
CA ARG A 255 22.62 17.91 -10.05
C ARG A 255 22.47 16.81 -8.97
N ALA A 256 21.23 16.57 -8.52
CA ALA A 256 20.96 15.57 -7.49
C ALA A 256 21.24 14.15 -8.02
N SER A 257 22.08 13.42 -7.28
CA SER A 257 22.48 12.05 -7.63
C SER A 257 21.68 10.96 -6.90
N LEU A 258 21.07 11.32 -5.77
CA LEU A 258 20.32 10.41 -4.90
C LEU A 258 18.87 10.89 -4.77
N LEU A 259 17.94 10.10 -5.26
CA LEU A 259 16.52 10.37 -5.22
C LEU A 259 15.75 9.22 -4.56
N SER A 260 14.50 9.46 -4.18
CA SER A 260 13.58 8.42 -3.72
C SER A 260 12.19 8.63 -4.27
N SER A 261 11.52 7.54 -4.59
CA SER A 261 10.11 7.54 -4.97
C SER A 261 9.54 6.13 -4.90
N PRO A 262 8.41 5.89 -4.22
CA PRO A 262 7.63 4.67 -4.40
C PRO A 262 6.97 4.65 -5.78
N ASN A 263 6.38 3.52 -6.16
CA ASN A 263 5.75 3.34 -7.48
C ASN A 263 4.73 4.44 -7.80
N PHE A 264 3.90 4.82 -6.81
CA PHE A 264 2.87 5.84 -7.07
C PHE A 264 3.49 7.17 -7.52
N GLY A 265 4.63 7.54 -6.97
CA GLY A 265 5.34 8.77 -7.34
C GLY A 265 5.92 8.69 -8.75
N LEU A 266 6.53 7.56 -9.13
CA LEU A 266 7.00 7.32 -10.50
C LEU A 266 5.85 7.41 -11.49
N ARG A 267 4.72 6.77 -11.18
CA ARG A 267 3.51 6.80 -12.02
C ARG A 267 2.94 8.19 -12.13
N HIS A 268 2.83 8.92 -11.01
CA HIS A 268 2.30 10.28 -10.99
C HIS A 268 3.16 11.22 -11.83
N TYR A 269 4.49 11.07 -11.75
CA TYR A 269 5.40 11.80 -12.60
C TYR A 269 5.18 11.49 -14.09
N LEU A 270 5.19 10.21 -14.48
CA LEU A 270 5.03 9.78 -15.86
C LEU A 270 3.70 10.23 -16.47
N LYS A 271 2.62 10.19 -15.71
CA LYS A 271 1.30 10.65 -16.16
C LYS A 271 1.36 12.14 -16.55
N MET A 272 1.96 12.98 -15.71
CA MET A 272 2.08 14.42 -15.99
C MET A 272 3.13 14.72 -17.06
N TYR A 273 4.20 13.91 -17.12
CA TYR A 273 5.24 14.05 -18.13
C TYR A 273 4.69 13.87 -19.55
N ARG A 274 3.79 12.93 -19.79
CA ARG A 274 3.17 12.68 -21.10
C ARG A 274 2.22 13.78 -21.57
N THR A 275 1.81 14.69 -20.71
CA THR A 275 0.93 15.82 -21.08
C THR A 275 1.69 17.03 -21.63
N ARG A 276 3.03 16.96 -21.71
CA ARG A 276 3.89 18.04 -22.17
C ARG A 276 4.98 17.54 -23.09
N ASP A 277 5.40 18.33 -24.06
CA ASP A 277 6.43 17.98 -25.04
C ASP A 277 7.79 18.68 -24.78
N ASP A 278 7.80 19.73 -23.95
CA ASP A 278 8.98 20.58 -23.69
C ASP A 278 9.65 20.24 -22.35
N HIS A 279 10.45 19.19 -22.34
CA HIS A 279 11.21 18.80 -21.15
C HIS A 279 12.72 19.04 -21.38
N ASP A 280 13.23 20.15 -20.83
CA ASP A 280 14.67 20.41 -20.77
C ASP A 280 15.22 19.82 -19.46
N LEU A 281 15.72 18.57 -19.54
CA LEU A 281 16.23 17.82 -18.40
C LEU A 281 17.59 17.19 -18.74
N ASP A 282 18.53 17.31 -17.80
CA ASP A 282 19.74 16.48 -17.76
C ASP A 282 19.72 15.60 -16.51
N LEU A 283 19.40 14.32 -16.68
CA LEU A 283 19.30 13.33 -15.60
C LEU A 283 20.53 12.42 -15.50
N SER A 284 21.59 12.75 -16.24
CA SER A 284 22.82 11.95 -16.28
C SER A 284 23.57 11.87 -14.95
N CYS A 285 23.32 12.82 -14.04
CA CYS A 285 23.88 12.83 -12.69
C CYS A 285 23.18 11.86 -11.72
N ILE A 286 21.95 11.41 -12.05
CA ILE A 286 21.19 10.53 -11.17
C ILE A 286 21.81 9.14 -11.21
N ARG A 287 22.31 8.69 -10.08
CA ARG A 287 22.84 7.33 -9.94
C ARG A 287 21.93 6.41 -9.14
N MET A 288 20.91 6.98 -8.47
CA MET A 288 20.00 6.22 -7.62
C MET A 288 18.65 6.90 -7.50
N VAL A 289 17.59 6.16 -7.80
CA VAL A 289 16.21 6.44 -7.43
C VAL A 289 15.75 5.28 -6.55
N MET A 290 15.79 5.47 -5.23
CA MET A 290 15.42 4.45 -4.27
C MET A 290 13.92 4.19 -4.36
N ASN A 291 13.55 3.00 -4.86
CA ASN A 291 12.16 2.54 -4.94
C ASN A 291 11.89 1.53 -3.83
N ALA A 292 11.01 1.90 -2.91
CA ALA A 292 10.69 1.14 -1.71
C ALA A 292 9.29 1.48 -1.18
N ALA A 293 8.98 0.99 0.01
CA ALA A 293 7.76 1.27 0.78
C ALA A 293 6.47 0.58 0.29
N GLU A 294 6.46 -0.02 -0.89
CA GLU A 294 5.36 -0.83 -1.44
C GLU A 294 5.94 -1.91 -2.36
N PRO A 295 5.18 -2.97 -2.72
CA PRO A 295 5.68 -3.98 -3.67
C PRO A 295 6.12 -3.33 -4.98
N ILE A 296 7.38 -3.57 -5.37
CA ILE A 296 8.02 -2.88 -6.48
C ILE A 296 7.47 -3.40 -7.83
N SER A 297 6.92 -2.49 -8.63
CA SER A 297 6.42 -2.82 -9.97
C SER A 297 7.56 -2.85 -10.99
N VAL A 298 7.92 -4.04 -11.44
CA VAL A 298 8.96 -4.26 -12.47
C VAL A 298 8.60 -3.52 -13.77
N GLY A 299 7.34 -3.64 -14.22
CA GLY A 299 6.89 -2.98 -15.46
C GLY A 299 6.99 -1.45 -15.39
N LEU A 300 6.51 -0.85 -14.28
CA LEU A 300 6.59 0.59 -14.08
C LEU A 300 8.03 1.09 -13.99
N SER A 301 8.91 0.32 -13.34
CA SER A 301 10.33 0.67 -13.23
C SER A 301 11.01 0.72 -14.60
N HIS A 302 10.74 -0.26 -15.48
CA HIS A 302 11.22 -0.23 -16.86
C HIS A 302 10.62 0.94 -17.66
N GLU A 303 9.30 1.15 -17.56
CA GLU A 303 8.61 2.26 -18.21
C GLU A 303 9.22 3.63 -17.86
N PHE A 304 9.56 3.83 -16.57
CA PHE A 304 10.21 5.05 -16.09
C PHE A 304 11.62 5.22 -16.69
N LEU A 305 12.43 4.15 -16.67
CA LEU A 305 13.76 4.16 -17.26
C LEU A 305 13.73 4.40 -18.77
N ASP A 306 12.85 3.72 -19.50
CA ASP A 306 12.73 3.83 -20.96
C ASP A 306 12.27 5.24 -21.36
N THR A 307 11.24 5.78 -20.68
CA THR A 307 10.68 7.11 -20.97
C THR A 307 11.71 8.21 -20.76
N LEU A 308 12.55 8.10 -19.72
CA LEU A 308 13.49 9.16 -19.35
C LEU A 308 14.93 8.92 -19.86
N SER A 309 15.19 7.83 -20.56
CA SER A 309 16.49 7.53 -21.17
C SER A 309 16.98 8.65 -22.09
N LYS A 310 16.09 9.29 -22.86
CA LYS A 310 16.39 10.42 -23.73
C LYS A 310 16.93 11.66 -23.00
N HIS A 311 16.72 11.76 -21.69
CA HIS A 311 17.27 12.80 -20.81
C HIS A 311 18.54 12.36 -20.09
N GLY A 312 19.14 11.22 -20.50
CA GLY A 312 20.37 10.71 -19.91
C GLY A 312 20.19 9.92 -18.61
N LEU A 313 18.94 9.56 -18.22
CA LEU A 313 18.73 8.73 -17.02
C LEU A 313 19.39 7.36 -17.22
N PRO A 314 20.36 6.95 -16.36
CA PRO A 314 21.02 5.65 -16.48
C PRO A 314 20.05 4.49 -16.23
N ARG A 315 20.24 3.37 -16.97
CA ARG A 315 19.47 2.13 -16.72
C ARG A 315 19.63 1.60 -15.30
N SER A 316 20.75 1.87 -14.67
CA SER A 316 21.06 1.50 -13.28
C SER A 316 20.47 2.45 -12.23
N ALA A 317 19.65 3.44 -12.62
CA ALA A 317 19.14 4.45 -11.70
C ALA A 317 18.11 3.89 -10.71
N ILE A 318 17.25 2.96 -11.12
CA ILE A 318 16.29 2.32 -10.19
C ILE A 318 17.04 1.45 -9.19
N TYR A 319 16.79 1.70 -7.89
CA TYR A 319 17.43 1.02 -6.79
C TYR A 319 16.35 0.43 -5.87
N THR A 320 16.13 -0.87 -6.02
CA THR A 320 15.09 -1.63 -5.32
C THR A 320 15.49 -1.86 -3.86
N CYS A 321 14.59 -1.65 -2.91
CA CYS A 321 14.91 -1.75 -1.48
C CYS A 321 13.73 -2.32 -0.70
N TYR A 322 14.05 -3.17 0.27
CA TYR A 322 13.08 -3.62 1.26
C TYR A 322 13.43 -3.10 2.65
N GLY A 323 12.40 -2.70 3.38
CA GLY A 323 12.52 -2.25 4.74
C GLY A 323 11.20 -1.86 5.40
N LEU A 324 11.26 -1.67 6.73
CA LEU A 324 10.12 -1.32 7.57
C LEU A 324 10.57 -0.54 8.79
N ALA A 325 9.65 0.17 9.43
CA ALA A 325 9.93 1.01 10.59
C ALA A 325 10.48 0.21 11.78
N GLU A 326 10.03 -1.03 11.97
CA GLU A 326 10.48 -1.93 13.03
C GLU A 326 11.95 -2.38 12.85
N ALA A 327 12.49 -2.27 11.64
CA ALA A 327 13.93 -2.42 11.35
C ALA A 327 14.64 -1.06 11.20
N SER A 328 14.09 -0.01 11.80
CA SER A 328 14.47 1.40 11.63
C SER A 328 14.22 1.90 10.19
N LEU A 329 14.69 1.20 9.17
CA LEU A 329 14.44 1.46 7.76
C LEU A 329 14.84 0.25 6.90
N ALA A 330 16.16 0.05 6.72
CA ALA A 330 16.69 -0.84 5.68
C ALA A 330 16.90 -2.27 6.19
N VAL A 331 16.39 -3.23 5.44
CA VAL A 331 16.58 -4.68 5.64
C VAL A 331 17.47 -5.26 4.56
N SER A 332 17.17 -4.98 3.29
CA SER A 332 17.94 -5.49 2.17
C SER A 332 18.09 -4.46 1.05
N LEU A 333 19.23 -4.49 0.39
CA LEU A 333 19.63 -3.53 -0.63
C LEU A 333 20.57 -4.21 -1.64
N PRO A 334 20.41 -4.01 -2.97
CA PRO A 334 21.36 -4.47 -3.96
C PRO A 334 22.66 -3.65 -3.91
N LYS A 335 23.62 -3.97 -4.75
CA LYS A 335 24.76 -3.10 -5.04
C LYS A 335 24.38 -2.07 -6.11
N PRO A 336 24.75 -0.79 -5.95
CA PRO A 336 24.44 0.24 -6.94
C PRO A 336 25.25 0.06 -8.24
N GLY A 337 24.81 0.74 -9.31
CA GLY A 337 25.53 0.81 -10.57
C GLY A 337 25.24 -0.35 -11.53
N ARG A 338 24.26 -1.20 -11.23
CA ARG A 338 23.70 -2.20 -12.13
C ARG A 338 22.22 -1.94 -12.35
N GLU A 339 21.68 -2.39 -13.46
CA GLU A 339 20.23 -2.41 -13.65
C GLU A 339 19.61 -3.31 -12.59
N PHE A 340 18.41 -2.95 -12.10
CA PHE A 340 17.74 -3.75 -11.10
C PHE A 340 17.36 -5.13 -11.64
N GLU A 341 17.43 -6.12 -10.78
CA GLU A 341 17.15 -7.52 -11.12
C GLU A 341 15.73 -7.89 -10.67
N TYR A 342 15.15 -8.88 -11.36
CA TYR A 342 13.86 -9.45 -11.02
C TYR A 342 13.79 -10.93 -11.38
N VAL A 343 12.90 -11.67 -10.75
CA VAL A 343 12.58 -13.06 -11.07
C VAL A 343 11.22 -13.14 -11.74
N VAL A 344 11.04 -14.18 -12.55
CA VAL A 344 9.76 -14.54 -13.17
C VAL A 344 9.35 -15.91 -12.65
N THR A 345 8.22 -15.95 -11.96
CA THR A 345 7.72 -17.13 -11.27
C THR A 345 6.36 -17.54 -11.78
N ASP A 346 5.99 -18.79 -11.61
CA ASP A 346 4.66 -19.29 -11.85
C ASP A 346 3.73 -18.91 -10.69
N ARG A 347 2.61 -18.23 -10.97
CA ARG A 347 1.58 -17.85 -9.99
C ARG A 347 1.12 -19.03 -9.13
N ASN A 348 0.96 -20.20 -9.74
CA ASN A 348 0.49 -21.41 -9.06
C ASN A 348 1.49 -22.02 -8.06
N SER A 349 2.74 -21.50 -8.01
CA SER A 349 3.76 -21.93 -7.05
C SER A 349 3.97 -20.97 -5.88
N LEU A 350 3.09 -19.97 -5.71
CA LEU A 350 3.24 -18.89 -4.72
C LEU A 350 2.45 -19.13 -3.41
N ASN A 351 2.05 -20.37 -3.13
CA ASN A 351 1.44 -20.71 -1.87
C ASN A 351 2.46 -20.82 -0.75
N LEU A 352 2.02 -20.60 0.49
CA LEU A 352 2.87 -20.72 1.68
C LEU A 352 3.50 -22.13 1.74
N GLU A 353 4.77 -22.19 2.14
CA GLU A 353 5.59 -23.39 2.28
C GLU A 353 5.83 -24.15 0.98
N GLN A 354 5.47 -23.59 -0.17
CA GLN A 354 5.76 -24.17 -1.48
C GLN A 354 7.04 -23.62 -2.08
N SER A 355 7.74 -24.48 -2.83
CA SER A 355 8.91 -24.07 -3.61
C SER A 355 8.49 -23.25 -4.81
N VAL A 356 9.17 -22.13 -5.00
CA VAL A 356 8.97 -21.22 -6.14
C VAL A 356 9.38 -21.91 -7.44
N ARG A 357 8.50 -21.89 -8.43
CA ARG A 357 8.79 -22.37 -9.79
C ARG A 357 9.11 -21.19 -10.71
N TYR A 358 10.31 -21.17 -11.25
CA TYR A 358 10.73 -20.16 -12.23
C TYR A 358 10.23 -20.54 -13.62
N VAL A 359 9.71 -19.55 -14.34
CA VAL A 359 9.14 -19.72 -15.69
C VAL A 359 9.64 -18.63 -16.64
N SER A 360 9.42 -18.81 -17.95
CA SER A 360 9.70 -17.77 -18.92
C SER A 360 8.74 -16.59 -18.79
N ALA A 361 9.14 -15.41 -19.22
CA ALA A 361 8.28 -14.23 -19.22
C ALA A 361 7.04 -14.34 -20.12
N SER A 362 7.01 -15.32 -21.02
CA SER A 362 5.89 -15.64 -21.92
C SER A 362 4.96 -16.72 -21.37
N HIS A 363 5.24 -17.27 -20.19
CA HIS A 363 4.34 -18.23 -19.56
C HIS A 363 3.01 -17.55 -19.21
N PRO A 364 1.84 -18.21 -19.42
CA PRO A 364 0.53 -17.59 -19.15
C PRO A 364 0.35 -17.15 -17.69
N ASP A 365 0.92 -17.89 -16.75
CA ASP A 365 0.86 -17.61 -15.31
C ASP A 365 2.13 -16.90 -14.78
N ALA A 366 2.87 -16.20 -15.63
CA ALA A 366 4.07 -15.50 -15.22
C ALA A 366 3.78 -14.30 -14.33
N VAL A 367 4.39 -14.26 -13.14
CA VAL A 367 4.42 -13.11 -12.24
C VAL A 367 5.86 -12.66 -12.04
N ARG A 368 6.08 -11.34 -11.99
CA ARG A 368 7.42 -10.75 -11.85
C ARG A 368 7.57 -10.11 -10.49
N PHE A 369 8.65 -10.45 -9.79
CA PHE A 369 9.02 -9.84 -8.52
C PHE A 369 10.41 -9.22 -8.62
N ALA A 370 10.56 -7.99 -8.15
CA ALA A 370 11.86 -7.35 -8.02
C ALA A 370 12.71 -8.07 -6.98
N ILE A 371 14.02 -8.11 -7.19
CA ILE A 371 15.00 -8.57 -6.20
C ILE A 371 15.44 -7.34 -5.42
N GLU A 372 15.23 -7.34 -4.09
CA GLU A 372 15.59 -6.23 -3.21
C GLU A 372 17.00 -6.37 -2.62
N GLY A 373 17.79 -7.29 -3.17
CA GLY A 373 19.19 -7.51 -2.80
C GLY A 373 19.38 -8.33 -1.52
N PRO A 374 20.65 -8.59 -1.14
CA PRO A 374 20.96 -9.31 0.10
C PRO A 374 20.69 -8.44 1.33
N PRO A 375 20.49 -9.07 2.51
CA PRO A 375 20.38 -8.37 3.77
C PRO A 375 21.56 -7.41 4.01
N VAL A 376 21.29 -6.29 4.71
CA VAL A 376 22.34 -5.38 5.15
C VAL A 376 23.25 -6.05 6.20
N GLU A 377 24.44 -5.49 6.44
CA GLU A 377 25.50 -6.18 7.18
C GLU A 377 25.09 -6.62 8.60
N ARG A 378 24.34 -5.78 9.31
CA ARG A 378 23.95 -6.01 10.72
C ARG A 378 22.49 -6.41 10.89
N CYS A 379 21.85 -6.91 9.80
CA CYS A 379 20.50 -7.46 9.79
C CYS A 379 20.54 -8.88 9.23
N ARG A 380 19.99 -9.82 9.95
CA ARG A 380 19.77 -11.21 9.47
C ARG A 380 18.33 -11.34 9.01
N VAL A 381 18.14 -12.10 7.95
CA VAL A 381 16.83 -12.43 7.38
C VAL A 381 16.71 -13.94 7.29
N ARG A 382 15.57 -14.49 7.69
CA ARG A 382 15.15 -15.86 7.38
C ARG A 382 13.75 -15.85 6.77
N ILE A 383 13.46 -16.88 6.02
CA ILE A 383 12.10 -17.20 5.56
C ILE A 383 11.62 -18.34 6.42
N ALA A 384 10.49 -18.15 7.09
CA ALA A 384 10.00 -19.13 8.05
C ALA A 384 8.50 -19.38 7.91
N THR A 385 8.06 -20.51 8.45
CA THR A 385 6.65 -20.78 8.73
C THR A 385 6.15 -19.86 9.83
N THR A 386 4.85 -19.74 10.01
CA THR A 386 4.26 -18.95 11.10
C THR A 386 4.65 -19.43 12.50
N ASP A 387 5.01 -20.70 12.66
CA ASP A 387 5.53 -21.28 13.91
C ASP A 387 7.06 -21.18 14.07
N GLY A 388 7.75 -20.53 13.13
CA GLY A 388 9.17 -20.15 13.22
C GLY A 388 10.16 -21.17 12.65
N ARG A 389 9.72 -22.21 11.92
CA ARG A 389 10.61 -23.18 11.24
C ARG A 389 11.22 -22.54 9.99
N ASP A 390 12.55 -22.53 9.87
CA ASP A 390 13.26 -22.02 8.70
C ASP A 390 12.94 -22.86 7.45
N LEU A 391 12.62 -22.20 6.34
CA LEU A 391 12.24 -22.80 5.06
C LEU A 391 13.38 -22.81 4.03
N GLY A 392 14.47 -22.07 4.27
CA GLY A 392 15.61 -22.03 3.36
C GLY A 392 15.39 -21.16 2.12
N GLN A 393 16.00 -21.58 0.99
CA GLN A 393 15.99 -20.83 -0.28
C GLN A 393 14.80 -21.25 -1.15
N ASP A 394 14.31 -20.28 -1.95
CA ASP A 394 13.29 -20.48 -2.99
C ASP A 394 11.99 -21.13 -2.48
N VAL A 395 11.62 -20.90 -1.22
CA VAL A 395 10.36 -21.36 -0.60
C VAL A 395 9.61 -20.14 -0.05
N ILE A 396 8.31 -20.05 -0.32
CA ILE A 396 7.46 -18.94 0.15
C ILE A 396 7.19 -19.09 1.65
N GLY A 397 7.46 -18.04 2.40
CA GLY A 397 7.16 -17.98 3.84
C GLY A 397 7.15 -16.57 4.37
N GLU A 398 6.99 -16.42 5.68
CA GLU A 398 7.11 -15.15 6.34
C GLU A 398 8.57 -14.69 6.39
N VAL A 399 8.79 -13.43 6.05
CA VAL A 399 10.09 -12.79 6.21
C VAL A 399 10.27 -12.42 7.69
N GLN A 400 11.28 -12.98 8.34
CA GLN A 400 11.60 -12.69 9.74
C GLN A 400 12.99 -12.08 9.87
N LEU A 401 13.13 -11.15 10.82
CA LEU A 401 14.32 -10.30 10.96
C LEU A 401 14.97 -10.43 12.35
N GLN A 402 16.29 -10.32 12.38
CA GLN A 402 17.02 -10.15 13.63
C GLN A 402 18.27 -9.31 13.39
N GLY A 403 18.50 -8.26 14.19
CA GLY A 403 19.67 -7.39 13.99
C GLY A 403 19.73 -6.21 14.93
N ALA A 404 20.86 -5.50 14.89
CA ALA A 404 21.07 -4.31 15.71
C ALA A 404 20.24 -3.09 15.20
N ASN A 405 19.72 -3.14 13.99
CA ASN A 405 18.81 -2.16 13.43
C ASN A 405 17.33 -2.40 13.81
N VAL A 406 17.03 -3.54 14.44
CA VAL A 406 15.66 -3.94 14.80
C VAL A 406 15.27 -3.29 16.13
N THR A 407 14.05 -2.76 16.21
CA THR A 407 13.47 -2.18 17.44
C THR A 407 13.41 -3.20 18.58
N ALA A 408 13.39 -2.72 19.81
CA ALA A 408 13.09 -3.55 20.97
C ALA A 408 11.57 -3.75 21.20
N GLY A 409 10.72 -3.05 20.45
CA GLY A 409 9.26 -3.18 20.52
C GLY A 409 8.50 -1.87 20.38
N TYR A 410 7.24 -1.93 20.74
CA TYR A 410 6.30 -0.82 20.67
C TYR A 410 6.19 -0.06 22.00
N TYR A 411 6.09 1.26 21.91
CA TYR A 411 6.02 2.15 23.05
C TYR A 411 4.72 1.92 23.85
N ASN A 412 4.90 1.61 25.16
CA ASN A 412 3.79 1.33 26.10
C ASN A 412 2.78 0.28 25.62
N ASP A 413 3.22 -0.66 24.78
CA ASP A 413 2.38 -1.72 24.23
C ASP A 413 3.07 -3.08 24.36
N ARG A 414 2.97 -3.66 25.57
CA ARG A 414 3.63 -4.92 25.90
C ARG A 414 3.06 -6.10 25.14
N GLU A 415 1.75 -6.13 24.94
CA GLU A 415 1.06 -7.23 24.26
C GLU A 415 1.49 -7.26 22.78
N ALA A 416 1.34 -6.15 22.05
CA ALA A 416 1.80 -6.06 20.68
C ALA A 416 3.32 -6.28 20.53
N THR A 417 4.10 -5.90 21.54
CA THR A 417 5.56 -6.18 21.55
C THR A 417 5.84 -7.69 21.69
N GLN A 418 5.08 -8.41 22.51
CA GLN A 418 5.23 -9.87 22.65
C GLN A 418 4.84 -10.59 21.37
N GLU A 419 3.79 -10.13 20.70
CA GLU A 419 3.35 -10.69 19.40
C GLU A 419 4.32 -10.36 18.25
N LEU A 420 5.11 -9.30 18.39
CA LEU A 420 6.07 -8.87 17.37
C LEU A 420 7.25 -9.83 17.22
N PHE A 421 7.58 -10.61 18.26
CA PHE A 421 8.75 -11.47 18.27
C PHE A 421 8.41 -12.94 18.46
N THR A 422 9.12 -13.79 17.74
CA THR A 422 9.16 -15.23 18.01
C THR A 422 9.83 -15.53 19.35
N THR A 423 9.66 -16.75 19.86
CA THR A 423 10.29 -17.20 21.11
C THR A 423 11.83 -17.23 21.05
N ASP A 424 12.41 -17.34 19.85
CA ASP A 424 13.86 -17.33 19.61
C ASP A 424 14.36 -15.94 19.17
N GLY A 425 13.53 -14.87 19.31
CA GLY A 425 13.90 -13.48 19.18
C GLY A 425 13.98 -12.95 17.74
N TRP A 426 13.31 -13.57 16.80
CA TRP A 426 13.11 -13.01 15.46
C TRP A 426 11.86 -12.14 15.41
N LEU A 427 11.95 -11.04 14.70
CA LEU A 427 10.83 -10.13 14.47
C LEU A 427 9.94 -10.67 13.33
N HIS A 428 8.65 -10.77 13.58
CA HIS A 428 7.61 -11.01 12.58
C HIS A 428 7.36 -9.74 11.75
N THR A 429 7.65 -9.77 10.46
CA THR A 429 7.36 -8.61 9.60
C THR A 429 5.91 -8.57 9.12
N GLY A 430 5.27 -9.74 9.07
CA GLY A 430 4.00 -9.95 8.38
C GLY A 430 4.09 -9.81 6.86
N ASP A 431 5.29 -9.63 6.31
CA ASP A 431 5.54 -9.66 4.87
C ASP A 431 5.91 -11.08 4.44
N LEU A 432 5.48 -11.46 3.25
CA LEU A 432 5.80 -12.74 2.63
C LEU A 432 6.84 -12.57 1.54
N GLY A 433 7.66 -13.59 1.39
CA GLY A 433 8.71 -13.60 0.38
C GLY A 433 9.50 -14.91 0.39
N PHE A 434 10.62 -14.86 -0.27
CA PHE A 434 11.60 -15.94 -0.31
C PHE A 434 13.01 -15.39 -0.46
N LEU A 435 14.02 -16.21 -0.18
CA LEU A 435 15.40 -15.90 -0.50
C LEU A 435 15.78 -16.56 -1.82
N HIS A 436 16.22 -15.77 -2.79
CA HIS A 436 16.78 -16.25 -4.06
C HIS A 436 18.28 -15.96 -4.11
N GLN A 437 19.10 -17.00 -4.09
CA GLN A 437 20.56 -16.87 -4.05
C GLN A 437 21.05 -15.92 -2.94
N GLY A 438 20.41 -15.99 -1.76
CA GLY A 438 20.70 -15.13 -0.61
C GLY A 438 20.19 -13.70 -0.72
N GLN A 439 19.42 -13.37 -1.75
CA GLN A 439 18.78 -12.07 -1.95
C GLN A 439 17.30 -12.14 -1.59
N VAL A 440 16.78 -11.08 -0.99
CA VAL A 440 15.38 -10.98 -0.56
C VAL A 440 14.49 -10.69 -1.76
N VAL A 441 13.37 -11.41 -1.85
CA VAL A 441 12.29 -11.18 -2.81
C VAL A 441 10.97 -11.12 -2.04
N ILE A 442 10.31 -9.97 -2.05
CA ILE A 442 9.03 -9.78 -1.37
C ILE A 442 7.89 -10.07 -2.33
N THR A 443 6.97 -10.95 -1.92
CA THR A 443 5.80 -11.32 -2.72
C THR A 443 4.53 -10.63 -2.28
N GLY A 444 4.43 -10.19 -1.01
CA GLY A 444 3.25 -9.48 -0.51
C GLY A 444 3.16 -9.45 1.01
N ARG A 445 1.96 -9.31 1.53
CA ARG A 445 1.68 -9.32 2.98
C ARG A 445 0.77 -10.45 3.36
N LEU A 446 1.07 -11.12 4.46
CA LEU A 446 0.28 -12.24 5.00
C LEU A 446 -1.20 -11.85 5.23
N LYS A 447 -1.44 -10.65 5.76
CA LYS A 447 -2.80 -10.14 6.04
C LYS A 447 -3.57 -9.67 4.81
N ASP A 448 -2.89 -9.48 3.68
CA ASP A 448 -3.49 -9.00 2.43
C ASP A 448 -3.72 -10.13 1.41
N ILE A 449 -3.27 -11.36 1.70
CA ILE A 449 -3.49 -12.52 0.83
C ILE A 449 -4.99 -12.75 0.64
N ILE A 450 -5.37 -13.05 -0.58
CA ILE A 450 -6.71 -13.46 -0.99
C ILE A 450 -6.70 -14.97 -1.14
N PHE A 451 -7.52 -15.66 -0.37
CA PHE A 451 -7.59 -17.11 -0.39
C PHE A 451 -8.82 -17.58 -1.15
N VAL A 452 -8.61 -18.22 -2.30
CA VAL A 452 -9.67 -18.75 -3.17
C VAL A 452 -9.31 -20.16 -3.62
N ASN A 453 -10.20 -21.10 -3.43
CA ASN A 453 -10.08 -22.49 -3.91
C ASN A 453 -8.75 -23.18 -3.52
N GLY A 454 -8.27 -22.96 -2.29
CA GLY A 454 -7.04 -23.57 -1.80
C GLY A 454 -5.74 -22.89 -2.31
N GLN A 455 -5.85 -21.76 -3.01
CA GLN A 455 -4.72 -21.00 -3.53
C GLN A 455 -4.65 -19.58 -2.94
N ASN A 456 -3.42 -19.09 -2.82
CA ASN A 456 -3.14 -17.73 -2.38
C ASN A 456 -2.94 -16.81 -3.59
N PHE A 457 -3.68 -15.70 -3.61
CA PHE A 457 -3.52 -14.65 -4.59
C PHE A 457 -3.06 -13.35 -3.93
N TYR A 458 -2.22 -12.62 -4.62
CA TYR A 458 -1.69 -11.36 -4.13
C TYR A 458 -2.45 -10.19 -4.76
N PRO A 459 -2.97 -9.25 -3.94
CA PRO A 459 -3.77 -8.14 -4.45
C PRO A 459 -3.13 -7.36 -5.59
N HIS A 460 -1.84 -7.09 -5.49
CA HIS A 460 -1.12 -6.32 -6.51
C HIS A 460 -0.97 -7.07 -7.86
N ASP A 461 -0.96 -8.39 -7.85
CA ASP A 461 -0.98 -9.19 -9.07
C ASP A 461 -2.35 -9.11 -9.77
N LEU A 462 -3.43 -9.27 -9.00
CA LEU A 462 -4.80 -9.10 -9.54
C LEU A 462 -5.07 -7.65 -9.97
N GLU A 463 -4.51 -6.66 -9.25
CA GLU A 463 -4.54 -5.24 -9.65
C GLU A 463 -3.81 -5.02 -10.98
N ALA A 464 -2.66 -5.67 -11.18
CA ALA A 464 -1.92 -5.58 -12.44
C ALA A 464 -2.71 -6.17 -13.60
N VAL A 465 -3.44 -7.27 -13.40
CA VAL A 465 -4.33 -7.86 -14.39
C VAL A 465 -5.54 -6.93 -14.68
N ALA A 466 -6.19 -6.39 -13.65
CA ALA A 466 -7.29 -5.46 -13.83
C ALA A 466 -6.89 -4.21 -14.63
N LEU A 467 -5.65 -3.75 -14.45
CA LEU A 467 -5.08 -2.59 -15.15
C LEU A 467 -4.74 -2.83 -16.64
N LEU A 468 -4.98 -4.01 -17.17
CA LEU A 468 -4.99 -4.25 -18.62
C LEU A 468 -6.23 -3.64 -19.30
N ASP A 469 -7.25 -3.27 -18.53
CA ASP A 469 -8.32 -2.40 -19.00
C ASP A 469 -7.82 -0.95 -19.06
N ASP A 470 -7.68 -0.40 -20.26
CA ASP A 470 -7.14 0.95 -20.51
C ASP A 470 -7.96 2.08 -19.84
N ARG A 471 -9.19 1.80 -19.40
CA ARG A 471 -10.04 2.73 -18.65
C ARG A 471 -9.63 2.87 -17.20
N LEU A 472 -8.84 1.92 -16.69
CA LEU A 472 -8.38 1.89 -15.31
C LEU A 472 -6.98 2.52 -15.16
N GLU A 473 -6.77 3.15 -14.02
CA GLU A 473 -5.50 3.81 -13.72
C GLU A 473 -4.88 3.21 -12.46
N ILE A 474 -3.56 3.04 -12.47
CA ILE A 474 -2.80 2.62 -11.28
C ILE A 474 -3.04 3.60 -10.12
N GLY A 475 -3.25 3.00 -8.94
CA GLY A 475 -3.58 3.75 -7.72
C GLY A 475 -5.05 4.18 -7.64
N LYS A 476 -5.85 3.86 -8.66
CA LYS A 476 -7.32 4.00 -8.66
C LYS A 476 -8.04 2.65 -8.64
N VAL A 477 -7.31 1.56 -8.49
CA VAL A 477 -7.82 0.20 -8.32
C VAL A 477 -7.25 -0.38 -7.04
N ALA A 478 -8.06 -1.08 -6.28
CA ALA A 478 -7.65 -1.85 -5.12
C ALA A 478 -8.38 -3.20 -5.14
N VAL A 479 -7.62 -4.29 -5.12
CA VAL A 479 -8.18 -5.65 -5.01
C VAL A 479 -7.99 -6.14 -3.59
N LEU A 480 -9.00 -6.83 -3.05
CA LEU A 480 -8.95 -7.36 -1.69
C LEU A 480 -9.83 -8.62 -1.57
N GLY A 481 -9.45 -9.50 -0.68
CA GLY A 481 -10.28 -10.61 -0.21
C GLY A 481 -11.02 -10.23 1.06
N VAL A 482 -12.26 -10.65 1.19
CA VAL A 482 -13.05 -10.46 2.41
C VAL A 482 -13.71 -11.77 2.79
N ARG A 483 -13.33 -12.32 3.94
CA ARG A 483 -13.95 -13.54 4.47
C ARG A 483 -15.18 -13.18 5.26
N LYS A 484 -16.32 -13.68 4.84
CA LYS A 484 -17.55 -13.66 5.64
C LYS A 484 -17.52 -14.78 6.69
N ASN A 485 -18.24 -14.58 7.80
CA ASN A 485 -18.38 -15.62 8.79
C ASN A 485 -18.94 -16.90 8.14
N ASP A 486 -18.30 -18.03 8.43
CA ASP A 486 -18.65 -19.37 7.94
C ASP A 486 -18.37 -19.64 6.44
N ALA A 487 -17.60 -18.77 5.74
CA ALA A 487 -17.18 -19.03 4.35
C ALA A 487 -15.82 -19.74 4.28
N ASP A 488 -15.69 -20.70 3.38
CA ASP A 488 -14.45 -21.46 3.15
C ASP A 488 -13.43 -20.68 2.29
N HIS A 489 -13.88 -19.64 1.58
CA HIS A 489 -13.07 -18.81 0.70
C HIS A 489 -13.39 -17.31 0.89
N ASP A 490 -12.53 -16.46 0.36
CA ASP A 490 -12.71 -15.02 0.41
C ASP A 490 -13.60 -14.54 -0.75
N ASP A 491 -14.51 -13.59 -0.48
CA ASP A 491 -15.12 -12.79 -1.53
C ASP A 491 -14.04 -11.90 -2.15
N VAL A 492 -13.85 -11.98 -3.46
CA VAL A 492 -12.86 -11.17 -4.18
C VAL A 492 -13.51 -9.88 -4.66
N LEU A 493 -13.05 -8.76 -4.11
CA LEU A 493 -13.55 -7.43 -4.44
C LEU A 493 -12.53 -6.65 -5.26
N VAL A 494 -12.99 -6.03 -6.35
CA VAL A 494 -12.20 -5.08 -7.13
C VAL A 494 -12.82 -3.70 -6.96
N CYS A 495 -12.21 -2.85 -6.11
CA CYS A 495 -12.66 -1.48 -5.88
C CYS A 495 -12.00 -0.54 -6.87
N VAL A 496 -12.78 0.18 -7.65
CA VAL A 496 -12.32 1.15 -8.65
C VAL A 496 -12.74 2.56 -8.25
N LEU A 497 -11.79 3.49 -8.18
CA LEU A 497 -12.11 4.91 -7.96
C LEU A 497 -12.84 5.46 -9.18
N PHE A 498 -14.16 5.60 -9.07
CA PHE A 498 -15.03 6.04 -10.16
C PHE A 498 -16.01 7.11 -9.67
N ARG A 499 -16.24 8.13 -10.49
CA ARG A 499 -17.11 9.28 -10.18
C ARG A 499 -18.17 9.58 -11.25
N GLY A 500 -18.25 8.70 -12.27
CA GLY A 500 -19.26 8.77 -13.33
C GLY A 500 -20.58 8.11 -12.92
N GLU A 501 -21.50 8.02 -13.89
CA GLU A 501 -22.76 7.31 -13.74
C GLU A 501 -22.54 5.78 -13.73
N LEU A 502 -23.39 5.03 -13.01
CA LEU A 502 -23.26 3.58 -12.91
C LEU A 502 -23.40 2.87 -14.25
N SER A 503 -24.19 3.42 -15.19
CA SER A 503 -24.30 2.93 -16.57
C SER A 503 -22.95 2.91 -17.30
N ASP A 504 -22.10 3.92 -17.05
CA ASP A 504 -20.76 4.00 -17.65
C ASP A 504 -19.78 3.05 -16.98
N PHE A 505 -20.09 2.61 -15.75
CA PHE A 505 -19.28 1.66 -14.99
C PHE A 505 -19.57 0.19 -15.37
N ALA A 506 -20.78 -0.13 -15.78
CA ALA A 506 -21.19 -1.51 -16.11
C ALA A 506 -20.28 -2.21 -17.15
N PRO A 507 -19.81 -1.56 -18.24
CA PRO A 507 -18.84 -2.16 -19.16
C PRO A 507 -17.47 -2.44 -18.53
N ILE A 508 -17.06 -1.67 -17.50
CA ILE A 508 -15.83 -1.90 -16.75
C ILE A 508 -15.96 -3.16 -15.90
N VAL A 509 -17.10 -3.34 -15.23
CA VAL A 509 -17.38 -4.52 -14.40
C VAL A 509 -17.23 -5.80 -15.22
N LYS A 510 -17.90 -5.87 -16.38
CA LYS A 510 -17.86 -7.03 -17.27
C LYS A 510 -16.42 -7.34 -17.72
N HIS A 511 -15.72 -6.35 -18.22
CA HIS A 511 -14.36 -6.54 -18.76
C HIS A 511 -13.32 -6.89 -17.69
N VAL A 512 -13.37 -6.23 -16.52
CA VAL A 512 -12.44 -6.53 -15.42
C VAL A 512 -12.66 -7.94 -14.88
N ARG A 513 -13.90 -8.39 -14.70
CA ARG A 513 -14.20 -9.78 -14.34
C ARG A 513 -13.59 -10.76 -15.34
N GLN A 514 -13.87 -10.56 -16.64
CA GLN A 514 -13.34 -11.41 -17.70
C GLN A 514 -11.80 -11.45 -17.71
N LEU A 515 -11.14 -10.30 -17.57
CA LEU A 515 -9.68 -10.23 -17.54
C LEU A 515 -9.09 -11.04 -16.39
N ILE A 516 -9.60 -10.83 -15.17
CA ILE A 516 -9.07 -11.52 -13.97
C ILE A 516 -9.35 -13.02 -14.08
N THR A 517 -10.59 -13.42 -14.36
CA THR A 517 -10.95 -14.85 -14.47
C THR A 517 -10.13 -15.55 -15.57
N LYS A 518 -10.01 -14.95 -16.76
CA LYS A 518 -9.26 -15.54 -17.87
C LYS A 518 -7.76 -15.68 -17.58
N GLN A 519 -7.15 -14.72 -16.89
CA GLN A 519 -5.70 -14.74 -16.66
C GLN A 519 -5.27 -15.41 -15.36
N THR A 520 -6.16 -15.51 -14.38
CA THR A 520 -5.78 -16.01 -13.06
C THR A 520 -6.65 -17.16 -12.56
N GLY A 521 -7.76 -17.46 -13.23
CA GLY A 521 -8.75 -18.44 -12.76
C GLY A 521 -9.56 -17.96 -11.55
N VAL A 522 -9.34 -16.73 -11.07
CA VAL A 522 -10.05 -16.17 -9.90
C VAL A 522 -11.41 -15.63 -10.34
N GLU A 523 -12.44 -16.09 -9.68
CA GLU A 523 -13.78 -15.48 -9.83
C GLU A 523 -13.86 -14.21 -8.97
N VAL A 524 -14.18 -13.08 -9.60
CA VAL A 524 -14.38 -11.80 -8.94
C VAL A 524 -15.82 -11.69 -8.44
N THR A 525 -16.01 -11.66 -7.12
CA THR A 525 -17.35 -11.56 -6.53
C THR A 525 -18.01 -10.23 -6.90
N HIS A 526 -17.28 -9.10 -6.69
CA HIS A 526 -17.81 -7.79 -7.03
C HIS A 526 -16.73 -6.87 -7.61
N VAL A 527 -17.08 -6.10 -8.63
CA VAL A 527 -16.34 -4.92 -9.08
C VAL A 527 -17.14 -3.69 -8.67
N LEU A 528 -16.56 -2.86 -7.81
CA LEU A 528 -17.27 -1.79 -7.09
C LEU A 528 -16.73 -0.41 -7.45
N PRO A 529 -17.58 0.56 -7.87
CA PRO A 529 -17.18 1.95 -7.96
C PRO A 529 -17.11 2.55 -6.57
N VAL A 530 -15.94 3.00 -6.19
CA VAL A 530 -15.73 3.68 -4.91
C VAL A 530 -15.39 5.15 -5.13
N ARG A 531 -15.87 6.02 -4.25
CA ARG A 531 -15.58 7.45 -4.33
C ARG A 531 -14.18 7.79 -3.80
N ARG A 532 -13.58 6.89 -3.03
CA ARG A 532 -12.26 7.02 -2.43
C ARG A 532 -11.62 5.64 -2.25
N ILE A 533 -10.34 5.52 -2.59
CA ILE A 533 -9.49 4.42 -2.15
C ILE A 533 -8.68 4.95 -0.95
N PRO A 534 -8.91 4.43 0.27
CA PRO A 534 -8.17 4.87 1.45
C PRO A 534 -6.68 4.56 1.30
N LYS A 535 -5.83 5.55 1.64
CA LYS A 535 -4.37 5.41 1.58
C LYS A 535 -3.73 5.99 2.82
N THR A 536 -2.58 5.44 3.19
CA THR A 536 -1.70 6.01 4.20
C THR A 536 -1.08 7.31 3.67
N THR A 537 -0.43 8.08 4.55
CA THR A 537 0.33 9.29 4.16
C THR A 537 1.48 8.99 3.20
N SER A 538 2.01 7.75 3.23
CA SER A 538 3.03 7.27 2.29
C SER A 538 2.46 6.72 0.97
N GLY A 539 1.13 6.73 0.78
CA GLY A 539 0.46 6.28 -0.44
C GLY A 539 0.02 4.82 -0.46
N LYS A 540 0.31 4.03 0.58
CA LYS A 540 -0.09 2.61 0.67
C LYS A 540 -1.61 2.48 0.77
N VAL A 541 -2.22 1.56 0.01
CA VAL A 541 -3.66 1.28 0.06
C VAL A 541 -4.02 0.62 1.40
N GLN A 542 -5.04 1.14 2.06
CA GLN A 542 -5.59 0.59 3.31
C GLN A 542 -6.79 -0.33 2.99
N ARG A 543 -6.51 -1.53 2.47
CA ARG A 543 -7.53 -2.50 2.03
C ARG A 543 -8.51 -2.87 3.11
N ARG A 544 -8.04 -2.94 4.36
CA ARG A 544 -8.89 -3.25 5.50
C ARG A 544 -10.07 -2.29 5.67
N LEU A 545 -9.90 -0.99 5.41
CA LEU A 545 -11.00 -0.03 5.52
C LEU A 545 -12.09 -0.32 4.49
N LEU A 546 -11.71 -0.73 3.26
CA LEU A 546 -12.66 -1.16 2.23
C LEU A 546 -13.34 -2.48 2.60
N ALA A 547 -12.60 -3.42 3.21
CA ALA A 547 -13.17 -4.66 3.71
C ALA A 547 -14.18 -4.41 4.85
N ASP A 548 -13.84 -3.53 5.81
CA ASP A 548 -14.74 -3.13 6.89
C ASP A 548 -16.01 -2.44 6.34
N ASP A 549 -15.87 -1.59 5.29
CA ASP A 549 -17.02 -0.94 4.63
C ASP A 549 -17.93 -1.98 3.96
N TYR A 550 -17.35 -2.98 3.27
CA TYR A 550 -18.11 -4.08 2.68
C TYR A 550 -18.85 -4.93 3.71
N LEU A 551 -18.19 -5.31 4.80
CA LEU A 551 -18.80 -6.11 5.88
C LEU A 551 -19.92 -5.36 6.62
N ARG A 552 -19.91 -4.01 6.63
CA ARG A 552 -20.99 -3.19 7.18
C ARG A 552 -22.16 -2.98 6.20
N GLY A 553 -22.08 -3.50 4.97
CA GLY A 553 -23.12 -3.33 3.95
C GLY A 553 -23.13 -1.95 3.26
N GLU A 554 -22.04 -1.16 3.40
CA GLU A 554 -21.97 0.18 2.77
C GLU A 554 -22.04 0.11 1.24
N PHE A 555 -21.78 -1.07 0.65
CA PHE A 555 -21.83 -1.29 -0.80
C PHE A 555 -23.09 -2.03 -1.27
N ASP A 556 -24.00 -2.48 -0.40
CA ASP A 556 -25.14 -3.34 -0.75
C ASP A 556 -26.02 -2.70 -1.83
N GLN A 557 -26.33 -1.40 -1.70
CA GLN A 557 -27.15 -0.70 -2.68
C GLN A 557 -26.44 -0.62 -4.05
N VAL A 558 -25.16 -0.30 -4.09
CA VAL A 558 -24.42 -0.19 -5.36
C VAL A 558 -24.19 -1.56 -6.00
N ILE A 559 -24.06 -2.62 -5.21
CA ILE A 559 -24.01 -4.02 -5.70
C ILE A 559 -25.33 -4.38 -6.40
N ALA A 560 -26.47 -4.09 -5.75
CA ALA A 560 -27.79 -4.35 -6.33
C ALA A 560 -28.04 -3.53 -7.61
N ASP A 561 -27.60 -2.26 -7.63
CA ASP A 561 -27.74 -1.39 -8.80
C ASP A 561 -26.88 -1.86 -9.97
N ILE A 562 -25.63 -2.24 -9.73
CA ILE A 562 -24.75 -2.81 -10.75
C ILE A 562 -25.30 -4.15 -11.24
N GLY A 563 -25.77 -5.01 -10.34
CA GLY A 563 -26.39 -6.29 -10.69
C GLY A 563 -27.52 -6.11 -11.72
N ARG A 564 -28.34 -5.08 -11.54
CA ARG A 564 -29.41 -4.75 -12.50
C ARG A 564 -28.91 -4.21 -13.84
N LEU A 565 -27.79 -3.48 -13.85
CA LEU A 565 -27.20 -2.90 -15.07
C LEU A 565 -26.37 -3.91 -15.87
N VAL A 566 -25.78 -4.91 -15.19
CA VAL A 566 -24.92 -5.92 -15.80
C VAL A 566 -25.71 -7.18 -16.16
N ALA A 567 -26.88 -7.38 -15.51
CA ALA A 567 -27.81 -8.42 -15.91
C ALA A 567 -28.18 -8.20 -17.40
N PRO A 568 -28.15 -9.23 -18.24
CA PRO A 568 -28.65 -9.10 -19.62
C PRO A 568 -30.06 -8.52 -19.54
N ALA A 569 -30.34 -7.53 -20.39
CA ALA A 569 -31.69 -7.01 -20.52
C ALA A 569 -32.59 -8.22 -20.81
N VAL A 570 -33.44 -8.57 -19.87
CA VAL A 570 -34.54 -9.51 -20.14
C VAL A 570 -35.49 -8.74 -21.05
N GLU A 571 -35.31 -8.90 -22.35
CA GLU A 571 -36.39 -8.58 -23.27
C GLU A 571 -37.60 -9.41 -22.84
N PRO A 572 -38.80 -8.81 -22.71
CA PRO A 572 -39.97 -9.58 -22.35
C PRO A 572 -40.11 -10.69 -23.40
N PRO A 573 -40.46 -11.93 -23.01
CA PRO A 573 -40.56 -13.03 -23.94
C PRO A 573 -41.65 -12.67 -24.96
N ALA A 574 -41.22 -12.39 -26.18
CA ALA A 574 -42.16 -12.45 -27.33
C ALA A 574 -42.63 -13.92 -27.37
N GLU A 575 -43.95 -14.12 -27.46
CA GLU A 575 -44.66 -15.41 -27.54
C GLU A 575 -44.25 -16.31 -28.72
N ALA A 576 -42.99 -16.32 -29.14
CA ALA A 576 -42.51 -16.99 -30.37
C ALA A 576 -41.24 -17.86 -30.17
N VAL A 577 -40.83 -18.26 -28.99
CA VAL A 577 -39.61 -19.09 -28.79
C VAL A 577 -39.92 -20.48 -28.16
N ALA A 578 -41.11 -21.03 -28.44
CA ALA A 578 -41.41 -22.40 -28.00
C ALA A 578 -40.87 -23.48 -28.95
N HIS A 579 -40.11 -23.14 -29.97
CA HIS A 579 -39.65 -24.10 -30.99
C HIS A 579 -38.17 -23.94 -31.32
N ASP A 580 -37.22 -24.06 -30.40
CA ASP A 580 -35.93 -24.58 -30.83
C ASP A 580 -34.79 -24.48 -29.79
N LEU A 581 -35.07 -24.74 -28.51
CA LEU A 581 -34.01 -24.81 -27.52
C LEU A 581 -33.02 -25.94 -27.86
N ALA A 582 -33.54 -27.07 -28.34
CA ALA A 582 -32.71 -28.20 -28.77
C ALA A 582 -31.87 -27.86 -30.03
N ALA A 583 -32.43 -27.07 -30.99
CA ALA A 583 -31.66 -26.62 -32.14
C ALA A 583 -30.58 -25.60 -31.79
N LEU A 584 -30.86 -24.70 -30.84
CA LEU A 584 -29.84 -23.77 -30.33
C LEU A 584 -28.70 -24.53 -29.64
N LEU A 585 -29.04 -25.43 -28.72
CA LEU A 585 -28.02 -26.27 -28.07
C LEU A 585 -27.25 -27.07 -29.11
N LYS A 586 -27.91 -27.71 -30.06
CA LYS A 586 -27.22 -28.42 -31.14
C LYS A 586 -26.24 -27.51 -31.89
N SER A 587 -26.62 -26.26 -32.19
CA SER A 587 -25.72 -25.31 -32.85
C SER A 587 -24.51 -24.93 -32.03
N ILE A 588 -24.60 -24.90 -30.68
CA ILE A 588 -23.49 -24.67 -29.77
C ILE A 588 -22.56 -25.86 -29.81
N PHE A 589 -23.11 -27.09 -29.69
CA PHE A 589 -22.33 -28.31 -29.74
C PHE A 589 -21.60 -28.46 -31.08
N ASP A 590 -22.27 -28.26 -32.22
CA ASP A 590 -21.67 -28.34 -33.55
C ASP A 590 -20.54 -27.33 -33.77
N ARG A 591 -20.59 -26.18 -33.10
CA ARG A 591 -19.55 -25.16 -33.22
C ARG A 591 -18.29 -25.52 -32.40
N ILE A 592 -18.46 -26.10 -31.21
CA ILE A 592 -17.38 -26.39 -30.29
C ILE A 592 -16.72 -27.73 -30.58
N VAL A 593 -17.53 -28.72 -30.93
CA VAL A 593 -17.11 -30.12 -31.18
C VAL A 593 -17.45 -30.59 -32.59
N ALA A 594 -17.18 -29.75 -33.57
CA ALA A 594 -17.54 -29.96 -34.98
C ALA A 594 -17.07 -31.31 -35.56
N GLU A 595 -15.98 -31.87 -35.05
CA GLU A 595 -15.42 -33.12 -35.51
C GLU A 595 -16.21 -34.36 -35.00
N LYS A 596 -17.04 -34.23 -33.96
CA LYS A 596 -17.74 -35.36 -33.32
C LYS A 596 -19.17 -35.60 -33.83
N ASN A 597 -19.73 -34.67 -34.60
CA ASN A 597 -21.10 -34.74 -35.19
C ASN A 597 -22.17 -35.24 -34.19
N VAL A 598 -22.33 -34.53 -33.08
CA VAL A 598 -23.16 -34.92 -31.95
C VAL A 598 -24.65 -34.99 -32.28
N GLY A 599 -25.27 -36.15 -32.18
CA GLY A 599 -26.71 -36.32 -32.31
C GLY A 599 -27.48 -35.85 -31.08
N ALA A 600 -28.76 -35.53 -31.18
CA ALA A 600 -29.58 -35.02 -30.08
C ALA A 600 -29.73 -36.01 -28.89
N GLN A 601 -29.60 -37.31 -29.15
CA GLN A 601 -29.70 -38.41 -28.20
C GLN A 601 -28.34 -39.01 -27.80
N ASP A 602 -27.24 -38.51 -28.37
CA ASP A 602 -25.92 -39.04 -28.08
C ASP A 602 -25.48 -38.64 -26.69
N ASP A 603 -25.02 -39.60 -25.88
CA ASP A 603 -24.46 -39.32 -24.57
C ASP A 603 -23.06 -38.69 -24.70
N PHE A 604 -22.88 -37.56 -24.07
CA PHE A 604 -21.64 -36.75 -24.17
C PHE A 604 -20.37 -37.54 -23.75
N PHE A 605 -20.52 -38.46 -22.80
CA PHE A 605 -19.39 -39.25 -22.30
C PHE A 605 -19.12 -40.47 -23.19
N GLU A 606 -20.17 -41.09 -23.74
CA GLU A 606 -20.01 -42.22 -24.68
C GLU A 606 -19.35 -41.81 -25.99
N ILE A 607 -19.64 -40.59 -26.48
CA ILE A 607 -18.97 -40.01 -27.66
C ILE A 607 -17.60 -39.38 -27.34
N GLY A 608 -17.14 -39.51 -26.07
CA GLY A 608 -15.79 -39.11 -25.64
C GLY A 608 -15.55 -37.61 -25.57
N MET A 609 -16.53 -36.83 -25.10
CA MET A 609 -16.31 -35.41 -24.80
C MET A 609 -15.37 -35.24 -23.60
N SER A 610 -14.43 -34.35 -23.73
CA SER A 610 -13.53 -33.98 -22.64
C SER A 610 -14.18 -32.96 -21.70
N SER A 611 -13.72 -32.92 -20.45
CA SER A 611 -14.18 -31.90 -19.48
C SER A 611 -13.97 -30.46 -19.98
N LEU A 612 -12.95 -30.23 -20.81
CA LEU A 612 -12.70 -28.92 -21.41
C LEU A 612 -13.76 -28.55 -22.44
N GLU A 613 -14.14 -29.50 -23.29
CA GLU A 613 -15.21 -29.29 -24.29
C GLU A 613 -16.57 -29.02 -23.59
N LEU A 614 -16.87 -29.77 -22.52
CA LEU A 614 -18.09 -29.57 -21.71
C LEU A 614 -18.08 -28.19 -21.00
N ALA A 615 -16.93 -27.74 -20.51
CA ALA A 615 -16.80 -26.41 -19.91
C ALA A 615 -17.03 -25.30 -20.94
N GLN A 616 -16.49 -25.44 -22.16
CA GLN A 616 -16.72 -24.47 -23.26
C GLN A 616 -18.18 -24.44 -23.73
N ILE A 617 -18.83 -25.60 -23.74
CA ILE A 617 -20.25 -25.71 -24.04
C ILE A 617 -21.10 -25.04 -22.96
N HIS A 618 -20.77 -25.29 -21.69
CA HIS A 618 -21.41 -24.63 -20.56
C HIS A 618 -21.30 -23.09 -20.67
N GLU A 619 -20.10 -22.58 -20.91
CA GLU A 619 -19.85 -21.14 -21.10
C GLU A 619 -20.71 -20.54 -22.20
N GLN A 620 -20.83 -21.23 -23.35
CA GLN A 620 -21.67 -20.75 -24.46
C GLN A 620 -23.17 -20.87 -24.15
N ILE A 621 -23.60 -21.85 -23.36
CA ILE A 621 -24.97 -21.93 -22.87
C ILE A 621 -25.26 -20.82 -21.87
N ASP A 622 -24.34 -20.57 -20.95
CA ASP A 622 -24.47 -19.51 -19.94
C ASP A 622 -24.48 -18.10 -20.55
N GLU A 623 -23.77 -17.88 -21.66
CA GLU A 623 -23.89 -16.63 -22.43
C GLU A 623 -25.33 -16.37 -22.96
N ASN A 624 -26.08 -17.43 -23.29
CA ASN A 624 -27.44 -17.32 -23.79
C ASN A 624 -28.48 -17.41 -22.65
N TYR A 625 -28.20 -18.14 -21.59
CA TYR A 625 -29.06 -18.39 -20.43
C TYR A 625 -28.32 -18.26 -19.13
N PRO A 626 -27.90 -17.05 -18.72
CA PRO A 626 -27.01 -16.82 -17.57
C PRO A 626 -27.59 -17.37 -16.27
N GLY A 627 -26.76 -18.20 -15.58
CA GLY A 627 -27.12 -18.79 -14.28
C GLY A 627 -28.23 -19.81 -14.30
N MET A 628 -28.68 -20.27 -15.48
CA MET A 628 -29.71 -21.27 -15.60
C MET A 628 -29.20 -22.71 -15.52
N LEU A 629 -27.90 -22.92 -15.77
CA LEU A 629 -27.23 -24.21 -15.67
C LEU A 629 -25.99 -24.09 -14.79
N ASP A 630 -25.77 -25.10 -13.99
CA ASP A 630 -24.47 -25.38 -13.40
C ASP A 630 -23.69 -26.34 -14.31
N ILE A 631 -22.38 -26.31 -14.29
CA ILE A 631 -21.56 -27.24 -15.07
C ILE A 631 -21.86 -28.69 -14.71
N THR A 632 -22.29 -28.97 -13.48
CA THR A 632 -22.72 -30.28 -13.02
C THR A 632 -24.00 -30.77 -13.67
N ASP A 633 -24.88 -29.85 -14.10
CA ASP A 633 -26.13 -30.21 -14.83
C ASP A 633 -25.83 -30.89 -16.18
N LEU A 634 -24.67 -30.62 -16.82
CA LEU A 634 -24.25 -31.31 -18.04
C LEU A 634 -23.86 -32.77 -17.80
N PHE A 635 -23.48 -33.11 -16.58
CA PHE A 635 -23.18 -34.49 -16.18
C PHE A 635 -24.47 -35.28 -15.87
N ASP A 636 -25.47 -34.61 -15.28
CA ASP A 636 -26.76 -35.23 -14.93
C ASP A 636 -27.69 -35.30 -16.14
N HIS A 637 -27.54 -34.43 -17.14
CA HIS A 637 -28.32 -34.35 -18.38
C HIS A 637 -27.42 -34.50 -19.60
N SER A 638 -26.85 -35.69 -19.77
CA SER A 638 -25.73 -35.99 -20.67
C SER A 638 -26.09 -36.10 -22.17
N THR A 639 -27.28 -35.63 -22.60
CA THR A 639 -27.69 -35.56 -24.01
C THR A 639 -28.27 -34.16 -24.33
N ILE A 640 -28.24 -33.74 -25.59
CA ILE A 640 -28.80 -32.42 -26.03
C ILE A 640 -30.28 -32.33 -25.70
N ASP A 641 -31.03 -33.43 -25.89
CA ASP A 641 -32.46 -33.46 -25.62
C ASP A 641 -32.78 -33.36 -24.12
N ALA A 642 -32.07 -34.12 -23.28
CA ALA A 642 -32.22 -34.07 -21.83
C ALA A 642 -31.84 -32.68 -21.25
N LEU A 643 -30.79 -32.09 -21.78
CA LEU A 643 -30.33 -30.74 -21.37
C LEU A 643 -31.35 -29.67 -21.83
N ALA A 644 -31.92 -29.80 -23.02
CA ALA A 644 -32.96 -28.89 -23.51
C ALA A 644 -34.26 -28.97 -22.68
N GLU A 645 -34.64 -30.18 -22.25
CA GLU A 645 -35.80 -30.38 -21.38
C GLU A 645 -35.58 -29.76 -20.00
N PHE A 646 -34.43 -30.01 -19.39
CA PHE A 646 -34.03 -29.45 -18.09
C PHE A 646 -34.00 -27.91 -18.12
N LEU A 647 -33.37 -27.32 -19.12
CA LEU A 647 -33.34 -25.88 -19.31
C LEU A 647 -34.76 -25.29 -19.51
N ARG A 648 -35.64 -25.98 -20.22
CA ARG A 648 -37.01 -25.56 -20.41
C ARG A 648 -37.81 -25.53 -19.12
N ASP A 649 -37.59 -26.54 -18.25
CA ASP A 649 -38.25 -26.63 -16.96
C ASP A 649 -37.74 -25.52 -16.01
N LYS A 650 -36.43 -25.25 -15.97
CA LYS A 650 -35.87 -24.15 -15.20
C LYS A 650 -36.40 -22.78 -15.67
N LEU A 651 -36.49 -22.55 -16.97
CA LEU A 651 -37.07 -21.32 -17.56
C LEU A 651 -38.55 -21.17 -17.20
N GLY A 652 -39.31 -22.26 -17.18
CA GLY A 652 -40.74 -22.29 -16.79
C GLY A 652 -40.96 -21.98 -15.31
N GLN A 653 -40.06 -22.45 -14.45
CA GLN A 653 -40.13 -22.18 -13.02
C GLN A 653 -39.73 -20.76 -12.64
N SER A 654 -38.75 -20.17 -13.32
CA SER A 654 -38.38 -18.75 -13.15
C SER A 654 -39.47 -17.79 -13.58
N ALA A 655 -40.31 -18.16 -14.60
CA ALA A 655 -41.43 -17.38 -15.03
C ALA A 655 -42.65 -17.46 -14.07
N SER A 656 -42.75 -18.49 -13.21
CA SER A 656 -43.86 -18.70 -12.27
C SER A 656 -43.61 -18.14 -10.85
N ALA A 657 -42.43 -17.60 -10.55
CA ALA A 657 -42.02 -17.13 -9.22
C ALA A 657 -42.25 -15.62 -8.99
N ASP A 658 -43.04 -14.92 -9.79
CA ASP A 658 -43.41 -13.53 -9.56
C ASP A 658 -44.84 -13.41 -9.00
N PRO A 659 -45.06 -13.21 -7.67
CA PRO A 659 -46.38 -12.89 -7.13
C PRO A 659 -46.56 -11.38 -7.01
N GLY A 660 -46.85 -10.71 -8.11
CA GLY A 660 -47.40 -9.37 -8.14
C GLY A 660 -48.92 -9.39 -7.87
N GLY A 661 -49.32 -9.03 -6.67
CA GLY A 661 -50.73 -8.89 -6.33
C GLY A 661 -51.00 -7.94 -5.20
N ARG A 662 -51.13 -6.66 -5.51
CA ARG A 662 -51.78 -5.69 -4.61
C ARG A 662 -53.29 -5.98 -4.60
N ALA A 663 -53.87 -6.13 -3.41
CA ALA A 663 -55.28 -5.82 -3.18
C ALA A 663 -55.45 -5.14 -1.83
N ALA A 664 -55.91 -3.90 -1.91
CA ALA A 664 -56.39 -3.12 -0.78
C ALA A 664 -57.82 -3.51 -0.43
N SER A 665 -58.13 -3.65 0.89
CA SER A 665 -59.44 -3.33 1.51
C SER A 665 -59.28 -3.74 2.99
N GLY A 666 -59.32 -2.89 3.95
CA GLY A 666 -60.42 -2.16 4.51
C GLY A 666 -61.19 -3.02 5.53
N GLY A 667 -61.05 -2.76 6.85
CA GLY A 667 -61.96 -3.35 7.83
C GLY A 667 -61.48 -3.27 9.28
N ARG A 668 -62.08 -2.37 10.00
CA ARG A 668 -62.01 -2.09 11.44
C ARG A 668 -62.38 -3.29 12.31
N SER A 669 -61.85 -3.32 13.51
CA SER A 669 -62.41 -3.27 14.86
C SER A 669 -61.82 -4.32 15.75
N ASP A 670 -61.23 -3.91 16.79
CA ASP A 670 -61.68 -3.66 18.15
C ASP A 670 -61.42 -4.81 19.13
N ARG A 671 -60.75 -4.44 20.25
CA ARG A 671 -60.77 -4.98 21.63
C ARG A 671 -60.12 -6.35 21.91
N GLY A 672 -59.15 -6.29 22.79
CA GLY A 672 -59.37 -6.56 24.18
C GLY A 672 -58.24 -7.29 24.86
N SER A 673 -57.64 -6.60 25.76
CA SER A 673 -57.19 -6.95 27.13
C SER A 673 -56.45 -8.24 27.45
N ALA A 674 -55.36 -7.97 28.16
CA ALA A 674 -54.96 -8.55 29.45
C ALA A 674 -54.10 -9.84 29.47
N GLY A 675 -52.92 -9.64 30.07
CA GLY A 675 -52.54 -10.41 31.25
C GLY A 675 -51.44 -11.47 31.08
N ARG A 676 -50.31 -11.21 31.41
CA ARG A 676 -49.32 -11.53 32.46
C ARG A 676 -47.91 -11.54 31.93
#